data_ac525ad4070154b33111f67814681e9a
#
_entry.id   ac525ad4070154b33111f67814681e9a
#
_cell.length_a   1.000
_cell.length_b   1.000
_cell.length_c   1.000
_cell.angle_alpha   90.00
_cell.angle_beta   90.00
_cell.angle_gamma   90.00
#
_symmetry.space_group_name_H-M   'P 1'
#
loop_
_entity.id
_entity.type
_entity.pdbx_description
1 polymer ?
#
loop_
_entity_poly.entity_id
_entity_poly.type
_entity_poly.pdbx_seq_one_letter_code
_entity_poly.pdbx_strand_id
1 'polypeptide(L)'
;VEKVCQYPVYEGTETENAAVTYITFICENATEEEQDVLDLLTMLLSDSSSALVSNLVDVLPNADISAYLETTGPEPAVVFVASGMNESDVTLLRDCIYTSVLEFAENGVSQDMLDAIASSLTMETALMSEESDLGVNMAQNIAYCWATTGDVHAYEKTIANMDNFEKYQTEGKYAEVAKKYLTEDNQRVITVTTVPAPGQQEAIEADLAAKLAETKAAMSAEEIDQIVADTAALASGSMDDASELVAQLQAVTVDNLPEEIRTYDYTDVTDASGIRRIDVTADVDGIGQTYILLDAAAIPQEDIHWLNLYLNLIGSLGTTEHSSTDVYALQSRYLYDGVVKLAVLNTDDVQGFRPYVRASWKATDADMSASYALLNELLFESEFTETALIASNIALFRQTMKQSYEQEIYMTQLYRAMSQSDVSFNFYTYATGVDYYHFLSDAQALLESDPEAFAAKMKRIQALLHNGANAVIGFAGNAASIENNRAAADSFLASLPMAEVVPQTYDLPVPASAEGIVINSTVNFNLVYATFEQMGVEGGYSGAMDAMCSLVSDGLLYPLLRDQYGAYGVFHGADEDGMYIISYRDPNVAQTFTVYNYVPMLLQQLQMSLDQETLDGYILSSYSYYALSSGELTGALSVITDVVNGDDPFRRLQWMHELKQFKVEDIMAFAPMYQALLDNGCMSTAGSQSALNTMPAGTYENIIKP
;
A
#
# COMPACT_ATOMS: atom_id res chain seq x y z
N VAL A 1 -13.64 -32.28 -10.62
CA VAL A 1 -12.37 -32.48 -11.35
C VAL A 1 -11.26 -31.90 -10.49
N GLU A 2 -10.20 -32.72 -10.23
CA GLU A 2 -9.02 -32.24 -9.49
C GLU A 2 -7.81 -32.22 -10.41
N LYS A 3 -7.00 -31.16 -10.30
CA LYS A 3 -5.77 -30.99 -11.06
C LYS A 3 -4.70 -30.29 -10.23
N VAL A 4 -3.49 -30.83 -10.23
CA VAL A 4 -2.31 -30.17 -9.69
C VAL A 4 -1.50 -29.62 -10.87
N CYS A 5 -1.11 -28.36 -10.79
CA CYS A 5 -0.29 -27.65 -11.73
C CYS A 5 1.01 -27.21 -11.02
N GLN A 6 2.10 -27.15 -11.76
CA GLN A 6 3.35 -26.64 -11.23
C GLN A 6 3.58 -25.21 -11.75
N TYR A 7 4.13 -24.35 -10.90
CA TYR A 7 4.68 -23.07 -11.32
C TYR A 7 6.19 -23.03 -11.08
N PRO A 8 6.96 -22.45 -12.04
CA PRO A 8 8.41 -22.49 -11.96
C PRO A 8 8.92 -21.54 -10.86
N VAL A 9 9.87 -22.06 -10.07
CA VAL A 9 10.62 -21.26 -9.10
C VAL A 9 12.11 -21.66 -9.18
N TYR A 10 12.99 -20.77 -8.67
CA TYR A 10 14.42 -21.03 -8.61
C TYR A 10 14.76 -22.15 -7.61
N GLU A 11 15.89 -22.81 -7.84
CA GLU A 11 16.42 -23.78 -6.87
C GLU A 11 16.70 -23.11 -5.54
N GLY A 12 16.26 -23.75 -4.45
CA GLY A 12 16.38 -23.20 -3.08
C GLY A 12 15.28 -22.24 -2.67
N THR A 13 14.25 -22.01 -3.50
CA THR A 13 13.02 -21.32 -3.06
C THR A 13 12.30 -22.17 -2.02
N GLU A 14 11.84 -21.54 -0.94
CA GLU A 14 11.03 -22.18 0.11
C GLU A 14 9.71 -22.66 -0.50
N THR A 15 9.36 -23.91 -0.23
CA THR A 15 8.18 -24.57 -0.83
C THR A 15 7.14 -24.97 0.22
N GLU A 16 7.44 -24.82 1.51
CA GLU A 16 6.51 -25.07 2.57
C GLU A 16 5.41 -24.00 2.59
N ASN A 17 4.16 -24.43 2.67
CA ASN A 17 2.98 -23.56 2.62
C ASN A 17 2.91 -22.63 1.39
N ALA A 18 3.48 -23.05 0.26
CA ALA A 18 3.57 -22.24 -0.94
C ALA A 18 2.58 -22.68 -2.06
N ALA A 19 1.63 -23.57 -1.74
CA ALA A 19 0.57 -23.93 -2.67
C ALA A 19 -0.57 -22.91 -2.66
N VAL A 20 -1.19 -22.70 -3.82
CA VAL A 20 -2.44 -21.95 -3.96
C VAL A 20 -3.49 -22.87 -4.56
N THR A 21 -4.64 -22.96 -3.92
CA THR A 21 -5.73 -23.84 -4.33
C THR A 21 -6.99 -23.04 -4.66
N TYR A 22 -7.55 -23.33 -5.82
CA TYR A 22 -8.83 -22.82 -6.28
C TYR A 22 -9.86 -23.94 -6.18
N ILE A 23 -10.95 -23.73 -5.43
CA ILE A 23 -12.10 -24.62 -5.38
C ILE A 23 -13.29 -23.89 -5.97
N THR A 24 -13.70 -24.31 -7.16
CA THR A 24 -14.72 -23.65 -7.98
C THR A 24 -16.00 -24.48 -8.00
N PHE A 25 -17.09 -23.91 -7.52
CA PHE A 25 -18.44 -24.49 -7.55
C PHE A 25 -19.20 -23.90 -8.72
N ILE A 26 -19.52 -24.71 -9.73
CA ILE A 26 -20.34 -24.29 -10.87
C ILE A 26 -21.80 -24.20 -10.42
N CYS A 27 -22.39 -23.02 -10.55
CA CYS A 27 -23.78 -22.74 -10.14
C CYS A 27 -24.74 -22.87 -11.34
N GLU A 28 -24.89 -24.11 -11.82
CA GLU A 28 -25.62 -24.40 -13.05
C GLU A 28 -27.06 -23.88 -13.01
N ASN A 29 -27.45 -23.11 -14.04
CA ASN A 29 -28.78 -22.49 -14.19
C ASN A 29 -29.14 -21.55 -13.01
N ALA A 30 -28.20 -20.91 -12.35
CA ALA A 30 -28.51 -19.93 -11.33
C ALA A 30 -29.27 -18.75 -11.93
N THR A 31 -30.41 -18.41 -11.32
CA THR A 31 -31.21 -17.25 -11.71
C THR A 31 -30.48 -15.94 -11.37
N GLU A 32 -30.91 -14.81 -11.95
CA GLU A 32 -30.35 -13.48 -11.58
C GLU A 32 -30.43 -13.25 -10.06
N GLU A 33 -31.59 -13.55 -9.43
CA GLU A 33 -31.72 -13.43 -7.96
C GLU A 33 -30.75 -14.34 -7.20
N GLU A 34 -30.53 -15.58 -7.67
CA GLU A 34 -29.55 -16.48 -7.03
C GLU A 34 -28.11 -16.01 -7.23
N GLN A 35 -27.79 -15.38 -8.38
CA GLN A 35 -26.47 -14.78 -8.60
C GLN A 35 -26.23 -13.59 -7.65
N ASP A 36 -27.25 -12.72 -7.49
CA ASP A 36 -27.18 -11.62 -6.52
C ASP A 36 -26.94 -12.15 -5.09
N VAL A 37 -27.67 -13.22 -4.71
CA VAL A 37 -27.48 -13.87 -3.41
C VAL A 37 -26.10 -14.50 -3.28
N LEU A 38 -25.56 -15.13 -4.35
CA LEU A 38 -24.22 -15.73 -4.34
C LEU A 38 -23.13 -14.69 -4.20
N ASP A 39 -23.26 -13.54 -4.84
CA ASP A 39 -22.29 -12.44 -4.75
C ASP A 39 -22.20 -11.94 -3.31
N LEU A 40 -23.33 -11.58 -2.71
CA LEU A 40 -23.37 -11.17 -1.30
C LEU A 40 -22.93 -12.29 -0.34
N LEU A 41 -23.25 -13.54 -0.65
CA LEU A 41 -22.83 -14.70 0.15
C LEU A 41 -21.31 -14.89 0.13
N THR A 42 -20.64 -14.62 -1.01
CA THR A 42 -19.17 -14.70 -1.07
C THR A 42 -18.51 -13.65 -0.19
N MET A 43 -19.07 -12.45 -0.09
CA MET A 43 -18.62 -11.41 0.85
C MET A 43 -18.78 -11.88 2.30
N LEU A 44 -19.96 -12.42 2.66
CA LEU A 44 -20.24 -12.94 4.00
C LEU A 44 -19.31 -14.10 4.40
N LEU A 45 -18.97 -14.99 3.49
CA LEU A 45 -18.08 -16.13 3.75
C LEU A 45 -16.61 -15.73 3.83
N SER A 46 -16.20 -14.70 3.10
CA SER A 46 -14.81 -14.20 3.08
C SER A 46 -14.51 -13.19 4.19
N ASP A 47 -15.55 -12.71 4.88
CA ASP A 47 -15.34 -11.76 5.97
C ASP A 47 -14.50 -12.38 7.08
N SER A 48 -13.56 -11.60 7.64
CA SER A 48 -12.62 -12.05 8.68
C SER A 48 -13.34 -12.56 9.95
N SER A 49 -14.58 -12.12 10.18
CA SER A 49 -15.42 -12.57 11.30
C SER A 49 -16.25 -13.83 10.97
N SER A 50 -16.14 -14.37 9.75
CA SER A 50 -16.92 -15.52 9.31
C SER A 50 -16.50 -16.83 9.99
N ALA A 51 -17.45 -17.77 10.11
CA ALA A 51 -17.14 -19.12 10.56
C ALA A 51 -16.12 -19.82 9.62
N LEU A 52 -16.09 -19.49 8.32
CA LEU A 52 -15.14 -20.09 7.39
C LEU A 52 -13.71 -19.67 7.72
N VAL A 53 -13.46 -18.39 7.93
CA VAL A 53 -12.13 -17.88 8.28
C VAL A 53 -11.70 -18.40 9.65
N SER A 54 -12.58 -18.39 10.66
CA SER A 54 -12.30 -18.91 11.98
C SER A 54 -11.97 -20.42 11.97
N ASN A 55 -12.78 -21.22 11.29
CA ASN A 55 -12.55 -22.67 11.18
C ASN A 55 -11.26 -22.98 10.39
N LEU A 56 -10.91 -22.15 9.39
CA LEU A 56 -9.68 -22.32 8.63
C LEU A 56 -8.44 -22.10 9.49
N VAL A 57 -8.42 -21.06 10.32
CA VAL A 57 -7.31 -20.78 11.26
C VAL A 57 -7.08 -21.95 12.21
N ASP A 58 -8.15 -22.61 12.66
CA ASP A 58 -8.03 -23.77 13.56
C ASP A 58 -7.39 -24.99 12.89
N VAL A 59 -7.61 -25.20 11.60
CA VAL A 59 -7.16 -26.41 10.89
C VAL A 59 -5.94 -26.17 10.01
N LEU A 60 -5.78 -24.96 9.46
CA LEU A 60 -4.69 -24.52 8.58
C LEU A 60 -4.24 -23.11 8.97
N PRO A 61 -3.52 -22.94 10.08
CA PRO A 61 -3.23 -21.62 10.68
C PRO A 61 -2.38 -20.69 9.81
N ASN A 62 -1.74 -21.21 8.76
CA ASN A 62 -0.96 -20.39 7.80
C ASN A 62 -1.74 -20.06 6.53
N ALA A 63 -2.94 -20.62 6.37
CA ALA A 63 -3.75 -20.42 5.18
C ALA A 63 -4.61 -19.16 5.28
N ASP A 64 -4.73 -18.48 4.16
CA ASP A 64 -5.68 -17.41 3.92
C ASP A 64 -6.71 -17.86 2.89
N ILE A 65 -7.96 -17.37 2.98
CA ILE A 65 -9.04 -17.74 2.07
C ILE A 65 -9.88 -16.53 1.68
N SER A 66 -10.20 -16.46 0.40
CA SER A 66 -11.18 -15.52 -0.15
C SER A 66 -12.16 -16.23 -1.06
N ALA A 67 -13.32 -15.62 -1.31
CA ALA A 67 -14.29 -16.12 -2.26
C ALA A 67 -14.87 -14.99 -3.12
N TYR A 68 -15.22 -15.31 -4.37
CA TYR A 68 -15.88 -14.38 -5.27
C TYR A 68 -16.80 -15.13 -6.25
N LEU A 69 -17.76 -14.40 -6.81
CA LEU A 69 -18.62 -14.89 -7.87
C LEU A 69 -18.01 -14.57 -9.24
N GLU A 70 -17.73 -15.60 -10.03
CA GLU A 70 -17.27 -15.49 -11.41
C GLU A 70 -18.47 -15.63 -12.37
N THR A 71 -18.72 -14.61 -13.18
CA THR A 71 -19.84 -14.54 -14.11
C THR A 71 -19.46 -14.47 -15.59
N THR A 72 -18.15 -14.40 -15.90
CA THR A 72 -17.67 -14.32 -17.30
C THR A 72 -17.75 -15.65 -18.05
N GLY A 73 -17.93 -16.75 -17.32
CA GLY A 73 -18.09 -18.08 -17.88
C GLY A 73 -19.50 -18.35 -18.45
N PRO A 74 -19.71 -19.50 -19.11
CA PRO A 74 -21.01 -19.88 -19.63
C PRO A 74 -22.06 -20.18 -18.53
N GLU A 75 -21.61 -20.47 -17.32
CA GLU A 75 -22.38 -20.62 -16.09
C GLU A 75 -21.70 -19.86 -14.96
N PRO A 76 -22.45 -19.22 -14.07
CA PRO A 76 -21.87 -18.59 -12.89
C PRO A 76 -21.14 -19.60 -12.01
N ALA A 77 -20.09 -19.17 -11.33
CA ALA A 77 -19.34 -20.05 -10.44
C ALA A 77 -18.86 -19.29 -9.19
N VAL A 78 -18.97 -19.92 -8.03
CA VAL A 78 -18.31 -19.42 -6.81
C VAL A 78 -16.94 -20.04 -6.74
N VAL A 79 -15.94 -19.18 -6.63
CA VAL A 79 -14.52 -19.55 -6.54
C VAL A 79 -13.99 -19.23 -5.15
N PHE A 80 -13.55 -20.25 -4.43
CA PHE A 80 -12.75 -20.09 -3.21
C PHE A 80 -11.27 -20.18 -3.60
N VAL A 81 -10.48 -19.22 -3.15
CA VAL A 81 -9.01 -19.18 -3.34
C VAL A 81 -8.36 -19.26 -1.98
N ALA A 82 -7.55 -20.30 -1.77
CA ALA A 82 -6.77 -20.43 -0.54
C ALA A 82 -5.27 -20.45 -0.85
N SER A 83 -4.49 -19.71 -0.09
CA SER A 83 -3.03 -19.62 -0.16
C SER A 83 -2.41 -19.95 1.20
N GLY A 84 -1.07 -20.02 1.31
CA GLY A 84 -0.41 -20.31 2.59
C GLY A 84 -0.56 -21.77 3.04
N MET A 85 -0.70 -22.71 2.12
CA MET A 85 -0.97 -24.13 2.41
C MET A 85 -0.07 -25.06 1.57
N ASN A 86 -0.12 -26.37 1.84
CA ASN A 86 0.56 -27.40 1.05
C ASN A 86 -0.44 -28.18 0.18
N GLU A 87 0.05 -28.86 -0.87
CA GLU A 87 -0.77 -29.75 -1.69
C GLU A 87 -1.52 -30.80 -0.86
N SER A 88 -0.89 -31.31 0.21
CA SER A 88 -1.49 -32.31 1.11
C SER A 88 -2.74 -31.81 1.85
N ASP A 89 -2.92 -30.51 1.97
CA ASP A 89 -3.92 -29.88 2.82
C ASP A 89 -5.24 -29.61 2.08
N VAL A 90 -5.30 -29.89 0.77
CA VAL A 90 -6.48 -29.63 -0.10
C VAL A 90 -7.75 -30.32 0.37
N THR A 91 -7.64 -31.54 0.90
CA THR A 91 -8.80 -32.26 1.44
C THR A 91 -9.32 -31.57 2.71
N LEU A 92 -8.40 -31.16 3.58
CA LEU A 92 -8.74 -30.47 4.83
C LEU A 92 -9.39 -29.11 4.55
N LEU A 93 -8.87 -28.34 3.56
CA LEU A 93 -9.46 -27.10 3.09
C LEU A 93 -10.90 -27.33 2.59
N ARG A 94 -11.11 -28.35 1.75
CA ARG A 94 -12.42 -28.65 1.20
C ARG A 94 -13.44 -29.01 2.30
N ASP A 95 -13.03 -29.88 3.23
CA ASP A 95 -13.85 -30.28 4.37
C ASP A 95 -14.19 -29.07 5.26
N CYS A 96 -13.23 -28.15 5.44
CA CYS A 96 -13.43 -26.89 6.15
C CYS A 96 -14.49 -26.03 5.44
N ILE A 97 -14.40 -25.82 4.13
CA ILE A 97 -15.40 -25.06 3.35
C ILE A 97 -16.80 -25.69 3.49
N TYR A 98 -16.93 -26.99 3.29
CA TYR A 98 -18.23 -27.66 3.41
C TYR A 98 -18.81 -27.54 4.82
N THR A 99 -18.01 -27.74 5.84
CA THR A 99 -18.44 -27.64 7.25
C THR A 99 -18.90 -26.20 7.54
N SER A 100 -18.12 -25.21 7.15
CA SER A 100 -18.43 -23.80 7.42
C SER A 100 -19.67 -23.32 6.64
N VAL A 101 -19.85 -23.75 5.38
CA VAL A 101 -21.04 -23.45 4.61
C VAL A 101 -22.29 -24.08 5.21
N LEU A 102 -22.22 -25.33 5.73
CA LEU A 102 -23.33 -25.97 6.41
C LEU A 102 -23.64 -25.29 7.74
N GLU A 103 -22.62 -24.93 8.51
CA GLU A 103 -22.76 -24.17 9.74
C GLU A 103 -23.41 -22.81 9.51
N PHE A 104 -22.94 -22.07 8.50
CA PHE A 104 -23.57 -20.84 8.03
C PHE A 104 -25.05 -21.06 7.66
N ALA A 105 -25.34 -22.11 6.92
CA ALA A 105 -26.70 -22.40 6.47
C ALA A 105 -27.65 -22.87 7.58
N GLU A 106 -27.12 -23.34 8.72
CA GLU A 106 -27.89 -23.74 9.91
C GLU A 106 -28.07 -22.60 10.90
N ASN A 107 -27.02 -21.83 11.15
CA ASN A 107 -26.97 -20.80 12.19
C ASN A 107 -27.29 -19.41 11.65
N GLY A 108 -27.21 -19.20 10.33
CA GLY A 108 -27.28 -17.88 9.70
C GLY A 108 -26.05 -17.03 10.00
N VAL A 109 -26.16 -15.75 9.72
CA VAL A 109 -25.14 -14.72 10.00
C VAL A 109 -25.54 -13.99 11.26
N SER A 110 -24.58 -13.58 12.08
CA SER A 110 -24.86 -12.70 13.23
C SER A 110 -25.41 -11.36 12.74
N GLN A 111 -26.29 -10.73 13.52
CA GLN A 111 -26.80 -9.42 13.17
C GLN A 111 -25.67 -8.38 13.12
N ASP A 112 -24.68 -8.50 14.00
CA ASP A 112 -23.53 -7.59 14.05
C ASP A 112 -22.69 -7.65 12.76
N MET A 113 -22.48 -8.84 12.20
CA MET A 113 -21.79 -9.01 10.92
C MET A 113 -22.60 -8.42 9.75
N LEU A 114 -23.91 -8.63 9.74
CA LEU A 114 -24.79 -8.03 8.72
C LEU A 114 -24.76 -6.50 8.80
N ASP A 115 -24.85 -5.96 10.01
CA ASP A 115 -24.77 -4.53 10.26
C ASP A 115 -23.40 -3.96 9.85
N ALA A 116 -22.32 -4.70 10.08
CA ALA A 116 -20.96 -4.29 9.69
C ALA A 116 -20.83 -4.20 8.16
N ILE A 117 -21.24 -5.22 7.43
CA ILE A 117 -21.20 -5.23 5.96
C ILE A 117 -22.13 -4.15 5.38
N ALA A 118 -23.35 -4.02 5.89
CA ALA A 118 -24.26 -2.97 5.47
C ALA A 118 -23.70 -1.57 5.71
N SER A 119 -23.01 -1.38 6.83
CA SER A 119 -22.30 -0.12 7.14
C SER A 119 -21.17 0.16 6.16
N SER A 120 -20.30 -0.84 5.87
CA SER A 120 -19.21 -0.71 4.89
C SER A 120 -19.75 -0.34 3.51
N LEU A 121 -20.75 -1.06 3.01
CA LEU A 121 -21.34 -0.80 1.71
C LEU A 121 -22.02 0.60 1.66
N THR A 122 -22.64 1.03 2.74
CA THR A 122 -23.22 2.38 2.86
C THR A 122 -22.14 3.45 2.81
N MET A 123 -21.02 3.23 3.50
CA MET A 123 -19.86 4.13 3.48
C MET A 123 -19.22 4.18 2.10
N GLU A 124 -18.99 3.03 1.44
CA GLU A 124 -18.46 2.97 0.08
C GLU A 124 -19.32 3.77 -0.89
N THR A 125 -20.65 3.58 -0.84
CA THR A 125 -21.57 4.31 -1.72
C THR A 125 -21.54 5.82 -1.43
N ALA A 126 -21.55 6.22 -0.17
CA ALA A 126 -21.53 7.63 0.23
C ALA A 126 -20.21 8.32 -0.13
N LEU A 127 -19.10 7.56 -0.10
CA LEU A 127 -17.75 8.05 -0.43
C LEU A 127 -17.37 7.85 -1.89
N MET A 128 -18.24 7.27 -2.71
CA MET A 128 -17.96 7.04 -4.14
C MET A 128 -17.61 8.35 -4.87
N SER A 129 -18.21 9.48 -4.48
CA SER A 129 -17.89 10.81 -5.03
C SER A 129 -16.51 11.34 -4.60
N GLU A 130 -15.88 10.72 -3.60
CA GLU A 130 -14.53 11.04 -3.13
C GLU A 130 -13.44 10.45 -4.03
N GLU A 131 -13.78 9.50 -4.92
CA GLU A 131 -12.83 8.85 -5.80
C GLU A 131 -12.47 9.76 -6.98
N SER A 132 -11.17 9.98 -7.20
CA SER A 132 -10.66 10.78 -8.33
C SER A 132 -10.99 10.14 -9.69
N ASP A 133 -11.06 8.81 -9.73
CA ASP A 133 -11.24 8.00 -10.93
C ASP A 133 -12.68 7.50 -11.13
N LEU A 134 -13.64 8.03 -10.38
CA LEU A 134 -15.04 7.61 -10.40
C LEU A 134 -15.59 7.44 -11.83
N GLY A 135 -15.35 8.44 -12.71
CA GLY A 135 -15.84 8.38 -14.09
C GLY A 135 -15.25 7.23 -14.90
N VAL A 136 -13.97 6.94 -14.73
CA VAL A 136 -13.28 5.81 -15.39
C VAL A 136 -13.77 4.48 -14.82
N ASN A 137 -13.85 4.35 -13.50
CA ASN A 137 -14.34 3.14 -12.83
C ASN A 137 -15.79 2.83 -13.22
N MET A 138 -16.66 3.83 -13.24
CA MET A 138 -18.04 3.66 -13.71
C MET A 138 -18.10 3.22 -15.17
N ALA A 139 -17.33 3.87 -16.07
CA ALA A 139 -17.30 3.52 -17.47
C ALA A 139 -16.79 2.10 -17.73
N GLN A 140 -15.77 1.64 -16.98
CA GLN A 140 -15.26 0.28 -17.04
C GLN A 140 -16.30 -0.72 -16.55
N ASN A 141 -16.95 -0.46 -15.42
CA ASN A 141 -17.99 -1.35 -14.86
C ASN A 141 -19.20 -1.44 -15.77
N ILE A 142 -19.66 -0.33 -16.35
CA ILE A 142 -20.74 -0.33 -17.34
C ILE A 142 -20.34 -1.14 -18.58
N ALA A 143 -19.12 -0.94 -19.10
CA ALA A 143 -18.64 -1.68 -20.26
C ALA A 143 -18.51 -3.19 -19.98
N TYR A 144 -18.03 -3.56 -18.80
CA TYR A 144 -17.93 -4.93 -18.34
C TYR A 144 -19.32 -5.59 -18.24
N CYS A 145 -20.26 -4.96 -17.54
CA CYS A 145 -21.63 -5.46 -17.42
C CYS A 145 -22.31 -5.59 -18.78
N TRP A 146 -22.13 -4.61 -19.67
CA TRP A 146 -22.67 -4.68 -21.02
C TRP A 146 -22.06 -5.82 -21.84
N ALA A 147 -20.75 -6.00 -21.77
CA ALA A 147 -20.07 -7.07 -22.51
C ALA A 147 -20.49 -8.47 -22.04
N THR A 148 -20.77 -8.65 -20.75
CA THR A 148 -21.14 -9.94 -20.16
C THR A 148 -22.63 -10.26 -20.27
N THR A 149 -23.50 -9.26 -20.11
CA THR A 149 -24.96 -9.44 -20.07
C THR A 149 -25.69 -8.99 -21.35
N GLY A 150 -25.06 -8.15 -22.18
CA GLY A 150 -25.70 -7.46 -23.30
C GLY A 150 -26.60 -6.28 -22.89
N ASP A 151 -26.71 -5.98 -21.59
CA ASP A 151 -27.51 -4.89 -21.03
C ASP A 151 -26.61 -3.77 -20.49
N VAL A 152 -26.66 -2.59 -21.07
CA VAL A 152 -25.90 -1.40 -20.64
C VAL A 152 -26.33 -0.90 -19.25
N HIS A 153 -27.53 -1.24 -18.81
CA HIS A 153 -28.08 -0.87 -17.51
C HIS A 153 -27.83 -1.94 -16.41
N ALA A 154 -27.14 -3.03 -16.73
CA ALA A 154 -26.86 -4.08 -15.75
C ALA A 154 -26.05 -3.55 -14.53
N TYR A 155 -25.21 -2.53 -14.75
CA TYR A 155 -24.46 -1.88 -13.67
C TYR A 155 -25.38 -1.22 -12.62
N GLU A 156 -26.52 -0.64 -13.04
CA GLU A 156 -27.47 -0.03 -12.11
C GLU A 156 -28.05 -1.07 -11.12
N LYS A 157 -28.19 -2.32 -11.57
CA LYS A 157 -28.66 -3.44 -10.72
C LYS A 157 -27.62 -3.82 -9.66
N THR A 158 -26.32 -3.70 -9.97
CA THR A 158 -25.24 -3.98 -9.01
C THR A 158 -25.28 -3.01 -7.83
N ILE A 159 -25.54 -1.73 -8.10
CA ILE A 159 -25.72 -0.73 -7.03
C ILE A 159 -26.99 -0.99 -6.22
N ALA A 160 -28.09 -1.39 -6.88
CA ALA A 160 -29.38 -1.67 -6.23
C ALA A 160 -29.37 -2.96 -5.38
N ASN A 161 -28.36 -3.83 -5.52
CA ASN A 161 -28.24 -5.07 -4.76
C ASN A 161 -28.12 -4.85 -3.25
N MET A 162 -27.59 -3.72 -2.84
CA MET A 162 -27.49 -3.34 -1.43
C MET A 162 -28.86 -3.29 -0.74
N ASP A 163 -29.91 -2.83 -1.44
CA ASP A 163 -31.28 -2.78 -0.92
C ASP A 163 -31.88 -4.17 -0.65
N ASN A 164 -31.33 -5.21 -1.28
CA ASN A 164 -31.78 -6.59 -1.12
C ASN A 164 -31.10 -7.36 0.02
N PHE A 165 -30.04 -6.81 0.60
CA PHE A 165 -29.20 -7.49 1.58
C PHE A 165 -29.99 -8.01 2.80
N GLU A 166 -30.71 -7.12 3.50
CA GLU A 166 -31.57 -7.49 4.64
C GLU A 166 -32.76 -8.35 4.22
N LYS A 167 -33.29 -8.11 3.03
CA LYS A 167 -34.40 -8.91 2.48
C LYS A 167 -33.98 -10.37 2.31
N TYR A 168 -32.84 -10.65 1.70
CA TYR A 168 -32.36 -12.01 1.49
C TYR A 168 -32.07 -12.75 2.80
N GLN A 169 -31.59 -12.05 3.82
CA GLN A 169 -31.46 -12.61 5.17
C GLN A 169 -32.81 -12.99 5.76
N THR A 170 -33.76 -12.06 5.73
CA THR A 170 -35.10 -12.28 6.30
C THR A 170 -35.87 -13.42 5.60
N GLU A 171 -35.66 -13.56 4.30
CA GLU A 171 -36.27 -14.62 3.47
C GLU A 171 -35.52 -15.96 3.55
N GLY A 172 -34.36 -16.02 4.21
CA GLY A 172 -33.52 -17.21 4.34
C GLY A 172 -32.83 -17.62 3.04
N LYS A 173 -32.69 -16.70 2.10
CA LYS A 173 -32.13 -16.95 0.76
C LYS A 173 -30.66 -17.37 0.79
N TYR A 174 -29.84 -16.78 1.67
CA TYR A 174 -28.45 -17.16 1.82
C TYR A 174 -28.29 -18.65 2.17
N ALA A 175 -29.07 -19.13 3.15
CA ALA A 175 -29.04 -20.54 3.53
C ALA A 175 -29.56 -21.49 2.43
N GLU A 176 -30.59 -21.07 1.69
CA GLU A 176 -31.13 -21.82 0.57
C GLU A 176 -30.11 -21.98 -0.55
N VAL A 177 -29.51 -20.89 -0.98
CA VAL A 177 -28.56 -20.83 -2.10
C VAL A 177 -27.25 -21.50 -1.74
N ALA A 178 -26.71 -21.26 -0.51
CA ALA A 178 -25.54 -21.93 0.01
C ALA A 178 -25.68 -23.46 -0.03
N LYS A 179 -26.79 -23.99 0.49
CA LYS A 179 -27.09 -25.44 0.46
C LYS A 179 -27.20 -25.98 -0.96
N LYS A 180 -27.78 -25.22 -1.88
CA LYS A 180 -27.98 -25.64 -3.26
C LYS A 180 -26.67 -25.76 -4.03
N TYR A 181 -25.74 -24.82 -3.86
CA TYR A 181 -24.57 -24.70 -4.73
C TYR A 181 -23.23 -25.01 -4.05
N LEU A 182 -23.06 -24.77 -2.75
CA LEU A 182 -21.76 -24.78 -2.08
C LEU A 182 -21.54 -25.99 -1.14
N THR A 183 -22.29 -27.07 -1.32
CA THR A 183 -22.19 -28.28 -0.51
C THR A 183 -21.69 -29.47 -1.33
N GLU A 184 -21.44 -30.62 -0.67
CA GLU A 184 -21.06 -31.88 -1.32
C GLU A 184 -22.09 -32.41 -2.34
N ASP A 185 -23.31 -31.95 -2.25
CA ASP A 185 -24.36 -32.32 -3.21
C ASP A 185 -24.12 -31.74 -4.60
N ASN A 186 -23.35 -30.65 -4.71
CA ASN A 186 -22.92 -30.11 -5.98
C ASN A 186 -21.80 -30.97 -6.60
N GLN A 187 -22.16 -31.77 -7.61
CA GLN A 187 -21.20 -32.64 -8.30
C GLN A 187 -20.35 -31.92 -9.36
N ARG A 188 -20.50 -30.58 -9.50
CA ARG A 188 -19.78 -29.76 -10.48
C ARG A 188 -18.74 -28.89 -9.79
N VAL A 189 -17.81 -29.55 -9.10
CA VAL A 189 -16.70 -28.89 -8.43
C VAL A 189 -15.40 -29.11 -9.20
N ILE A 190 -14.64 -28.05 -9.39
CA ILE A 190 -13.30 -28.07 -9.98
C ILE A 190 -12.32 -27.61 -8.91
N THR A 191 -11.32 -28.43 -8.66
CA THR A 191 -10.22 -28.08 -7.76
C THR A 191 -8.94 -27.99 -8.57
N VAL A 192 -8.25 -26.85 -8.51
CA VAL A 192 -6.95 -26.64 -9.12
C VAL A 192 -5.98 -26.18 -8.04
N THR A 193 -4.90 -26.96 -7.84
CA THR A 193 -3.85 -26.59 -6.90
C THR A 193 -2.59 -26.29 -7.69
N THR A 194 -1.98 -25.15 -7.46
CA THR A 194 -0.68 -24.77 -8.02
C THR A 194 0.37 -24.94 -6.95
N VAL A 195 1.47 -25.61 -7.30
CA VAL A 195 2.58 -25.90 -6.39
C VAL A 195 3.91 -25.43 -6.99
N PRO A 196 4.87 -24.96 -6.17
CA PRO A 196 6.17 -24.54 -6.68
C PRO A 196 6.97 -25.73 -7.21
N ALA A 197 7.71 -25.53 -8.29
CA ALA A 197 8.64 -26.51 -8.88
C ALA A 197 10.06 -25.96 -8.85
N PRO A 198 10.86 -26.23 -7.80
CA PRO A 198 12.23 -25.76 -7.67
C PRO A 198 13.12 -26.20 -8.83
N GLY A 199 13.98 -25.29 -9.32
CA GLY A 199 14.89 -25.54 -10.45
C GLY A 199 14.22 -25.50 -11.82
N GLN A 200 12.89 -25.37 -11.89
CA GLN A 200 12.20 -25.31 -13.18
C GLN A 200 12.42 -23.98 -13.88
N GLN A 201 12.59 -22.89 -13.13
CA GLN A 201 12.84 -21.55 -13.69
C GLN A 201 14.19 -21.53 -14.43
N GLU A 202 15.26 -22.03 -13.81
CA GLU A 202 16.57 -22.14 -14.45
C GLU A 202 16.53 -23.07 -15.69
N ALA A 203 15.76 -24.15 -15.63
CA ALA A 203 15.60 -25.05 -16.75
C ALA A 203 14.89 -24.37 -17.94
N ILE A 204 13.87 -23.57 -17.70
CA ILE A 204 13.17 -22.78 -18.72
C ILE A 204 14.10 -21.74 -19.32
N GLU A 205 14.86 -21.01 -18.50
CA GLU A 205 15.84 -20.01 -18.97
C GLU A 205 16.95 -20.63 -19.78
N ALA A 206 17.48 -21.78 -19.36
CA ALA A 206 18.51 -22.51 -20.09
C ALA A 206 18.00 -23.04 -21.46
N ASP A 207 16.76 -23.57 -21.48
CA ASP A 207 16.12 -24.03 -22.73
C ASP A 207 15.87 -22.87 -23.70
N LEU A 208 15.38 -21.73 -23.18
CA LEU A 208 15.21 -20.52 -23.98
C LEU A 208 16.52 -20.00 -24.53
N ALA A 209 17.56 -19.92 -23.70
CA ALA A 209 18.89 -19.49 -24.11
C ALA A 209 19.48 -20.43 -25.22
N ALA A 210 19.29 -21.75 -25.06
CA ALA A 210 19.71 -22.71 -26.04
C ALA A 210 18.98 -22.58 -27.40
N LYS A 211 17.64 -22.40 -27.35
CA LYS A 211 16.82 -22.15 -28.54
C LYS A 211 17.20 -20.86 -29.26
N LEU A 212 17.42 -19.79 -28.51
CA LEU A 212 17.85 -18.49 -29.05
C LEU A 212 19.23 -18.59 -29.68
N ALA A 213 20.17 -19.32 -29.06
CA ALA A 213 21.50 -19.55 -29.61
C ALA A 213 21.44 -20.38 -30.89
N GLU A 214 20.65 -21.45 -30.95
CA GLU A 214 20.42 -22.27 -32.12
C GLU A 214 19.81 -21.46 -33.27
N THR A 215 18.75 -20.68 -32.95
CA THR A 215 18.08 -19.81 -33.92
C THR A 215 19.04 -18.78 -34.48
N LYS A 216 19.82 -18.11 -33.65
CA LYS A 216 20.83 -17.13 -34.07
C LYS A 216 21.93 -17.76 -34.93
N ALA A 217 22.37 -18.98 -34.58
CA ALA A 217 23.38 -19.69 -35.34
C ALA A 217 22.90 -20.15 -36.75
N ALA A 218 21.59 -20.31 -36.92
CA ALA A 218 20.98 -20.67 -38.21
C ALA A 218 20.70 -19.46 -39.10
N MET A 219 20.72 -18.22 -38.55
CA MET A 219 20.49 -17.01 -39.31
C MET A 219 21.67 -16.60 -40.18
N SER A 220 21.36 -16.02 -41.32
CA SER A 220 22.36 -15.32 -42.17
C SER A 220 22.72 -13.96 -41.50
N ALA A 221 23.85 -13.38 -41.96
CA ALA A 221 24.26 -12.07 -41.51
C ALA A 221 23.20 -11.00 -41.86
N GLU A 222 22.59 -11.13 -43.05
CA GLU A 222 21.54 -10.23 -43.53
C GLU A 222 20.28 -10.29 -42.67
N GLU A 223 19.87 -11.47 -42.20
CA GLU A 223 18.73 -11.62 -41.29
C GLU A 223 19.00 -11.01 -39.91
N ILE A 224 20.23 -11.17 -39.41
CA ILE A 224 20.64 -10.52 -38.13
C ILE A 224 20.68 -9.02 -38.29
N ASP A 225 21.22 -8.48 -39.36
CA ASP A 225 21.29 -7.06 -39.67
C ASP A 225 19.87 -6.46 -39.83
N GLN A 226 18.93 -7.24 -40.41
CA GLN A 226 17.54 -6.84 -40.53
C GLN A 226 16.86 -6.77 -39.16
N ILE A 227 17.06 -7.75 -38.28
CA ILE A 227 16.52 -7.72 -36.90
C ILE A 227 17.06 -6.51 -36.14
N VAL A 228 18.35 -6.21 -36.26
CA VAL A 228 18.96 -5.04 -35.63
C VAL A 228 18.33 -3.74 -36.16
N ALA A 229 18.12 -3.64 -37.48
CA ALA A 229 17.48 -2.49 -38.11
C ALA A 229 16.01 -2.34 -37.68
N ASP A 230 15.26 -3.45 -37.67
CA ASP A 230 13.84 -3.46 -37.24
C ASP A 230 13.70 -3.08 -35.75
N THR A 231 14.61 -3.62 -34.90
CA THR A 231 14.64 -3.26 -33.46
C THR A 231 14.98 -1.76 -33.27
N ALA A 232 15.96 -1.26 -34.04
CA ALA A 232 16.30 0.16 -34.00
C ALA A 232 15.14 1.06 -34.50
N ALA A 233 14.42 0.62 -35.54
CA ALA A 233 13.24 1.32 -36.04
C ALA A 233 12.11 1.31 -35.01
N LEU A 234 11.87 0.19 -34.33
CA LEU A 234 10.89 0.08 -33.26
C LEU A 234 11.26 0.99 -32.07
N ALA A 235 12.53 0.95 -31.65
CA ALA A 235 13.03 1.80 -30.57
C ALA A 235 13.02 3.31 -30.93
N SER A 236 13.12 3.65 -32.22
CA SER A 236 13.02 5.07 -32.67
C SER A 236 11.59 5.62 -32.70
N GLY A 237 10.60 4.81 -32.28
CA GLY A 237 9.22 5.28 -32.09
C GLY A 237 8.53 5.65 -33.42
N SER A 238 8.80 4.94 -34.54
CA SER A 238 7.97 5.09 -35.74
C SER A 238 6.59 4.43 -35.50
N MET A 239 5.87 4.94 -34.53
CA MET A 239 4.42 4.81 -34.45
C MET A 239 3.82 5.55 -35.66
N ASP A 240 2.72 5.07 -36.19
CA ASP A 240 1.95 5.81 -37.20
C ASP A 240 1.84 7.26 -36.75
N ASP A 241 2.14 8.19 -37.67
CA ASP A 241 2.08 9.60 -37.34
C ASP A 241 0.63 10.01 -37.03
N ALA A 242 0.32 10.04 -35.72
CA ALA A 242 -0.98 10.42 -35.20
C ALA A 242 -1.16 11.93 -35.07
N SER A 243 -0.20 12.74 -35.54
CA SER A 243 -0.19 14.21 -35.36
C SER A 243 -1.45 14.88 -35.92
N GLU A 244 -1.99 14.39 -37.06
CA GLU A 244 -3.25 14.92 -37.61
C GLU A 244 -4.47 14.58 -36.73
N LEU A 245 -4.46 13.45 -36.01
CA LEU A 245 -5.51 13.07 -35.09
C LEU A 245 -5.39 13.83 -33.77
N VAL A 246 -4.18 13.95 -33.26
CA VAL A 246 -3.88 14.74 -32.06
C VAL A 246 -4.23 16.22 -32.26
N ALA A 247 -3.94 16.79 -33.42
CA ALA A 247 -4.30 18.17 -33.75
C ALA A 247 -5.81 18.42 -33.78
N GLN A 248 -6.67 17.39 -33.84
CA GLN A 248 -8.12 17.51 -33.74
C GLN A 248 -8.63 17.51 -32.29
N LEU A 249 -7.80 17.12 -31.34
CA LEU A 249 -8.12 17.19 -29.91
C LEU A 249 -8.01 18.65 -29.45
N GLN A 250 -8.87 19.03 -28.52
CA GLN A 250 -8.73 20.34 -27.88
C GLN A 250 -7.49 20.27 -26.98
N ALA A 251 -6.42 20.94 -27.38
CA ALA A 251 -5.20 20.99 -26.59
C ALA A 251 -5.43 21.79 -25.29
N VAL A 252 -5.11 21.18 -24.17
CA VAL A 252 -4.91 21.90 -22.90
C VAL A 252 -3.49 22.45 -22.93
N THR A 253 -3.35 23.72 -22.59
CA THR A 253 -2.05 24.40 -22.53
C THR A 253 -1.77 24.85 -21.09
N VAL A 254 -0.52 25.19 -20.79
CA VAL A 254 -0.13 25.72 -19.48
C VAL A 254 -0.94 26.98 -19.11
N ASP A 255 -1.33 27.79 -20.10
CA ASP A 255 -2.16 28.96 -19.87
C ASP A 255 -3.61 28.61 -19.43
N ASN A 256 -4.08 27.40 -19.70
CA ASN A 256 -5.40 26.93 -19.26
C ASN A 256 -5.42 26.39 -17.84
N LEU A 257 -4.24 26.21 -17.22
CA LEU A 257 -4.15 25.72 -15.84
C LEU A 257 -4.72 26.78 -14.88
N PRO A 258 -5.50 26.37 -13.87
CA PRO A 258 -6.03 27.27 -12.86
C PRO A 258 -4.91 28.10 -12.19
N GLU A 259 -5.27 29.29 -11.73
CA GLU A 259 -4.37 30.12 -10.91
C GLU A 259 -4.51 29.85 -9.42
N GLU A 260 -5.52 29.08 -9.02
CA GLU A 260 -5.85 28.74 -7.65
C GLU A 260 -5.97 27.22 -7.50
N ILE A 261 -5.52 26.70 -6.39
CA ILE A 261 -5.75 25.31 -5.96
C ILE A 261 -6.90 25.29 -4.96
N ARG A 262 -7.49 24.11 -4.80
CA ARG A 262 -8.51 23.90 -3.77
C ARG A 262 -7.90 24.14 -2.39
N THR A 263 -8.59 24.93 -1.57
CA THR A 263 -8.23 25.22 -0.18
C THR A 263 -9.37 24.88 0.74
N TYR A 264 -9.08 24.65 2.00
CA TYR A 264 -10.05 24.34 3.03
C TYR A 264 -9.91 25.33 4.18
N ASP A 265 -11.05 25.80 4.70
CA ASP A 265 -11.08 26.56 5.93
C ASP A 265 -10.75 25.65 7.11
N TYR A 266 -9.81 26.06 7.94
CA TYR A 266 -9.45 25.30 9.13
C TYR A 266 -9.24 26.18 10.36
N THR A 267 -9.31 25.54 11.52
CA THR A 267 -8.91 26.15 12.81
C THR A 267 -7.87 25.26 13.48
N ASP A 268 -6.86 25.90 14.10
CA ASP A 268 -5.82 25.23 14.89
C ASP A 268 -5.74 25.90 16.26
N VAL A 269 -6.17 25.20 17.29
CA VAL A 269 -6.29 25.75 18.65
C VAL A 269 -5.78 24.75 19.68
N THR A 270 -4.84 25.19 20.51
CA THR A 270 -4.46 24.43 21.71
C THR A 270 -5.30 24.90 22.89
N ASP A 271 -6.01 23.99 23.53
CA ASP A 271 -6.85 24.30 24.68
C ASP A 271 -6.03 24.46 26.00
N ALA A 272 -6.75 24.82 27.08
CA ALA A 272 -6.12 25.04 28.39
C ALA A 272 -5.52 23.76 29.02
N SER A 273 -5.90 22.58 28.55
CA SER A 273 -5.35 21.28 28.96
C SER A 273 -4.12 20.87 28.17
N GLY A 274 -3.75 21.63 27.13
CA GLY A 274 -2.62 21.33 26.24
C GLY A 274 -2.99 20.45 25.04
N ILE A 275 -4.25 20.15 24.82
CA ILE A 275 -4.73 19.38 23.66
C ILE A 275 -4.84 20.30 22.45
N ARG A 276 -4.13 19.96 21.38
CA ARG A 276 -4.21 20.65 20.08
C ARG A 276 -5.37 20.08 19.26
N ARG A 277 -6.22 20.97 18.73
CA ARG A 277 -7.36 20.63 17.89
C ARG A 277 -7.28 21.33 16.56
N ILE A 278 -7.38 20.55 15.49
CA ILE A 278 -7.34 21.00 14.10
C ILE A 278 -8.64 20.56 13.44
N ASP A 279 -9.57 21.49 13.26
CA ASP A 279 -10.84 21.22 12.59
C ASP A 279 -10.78 21.80 11.18
N VAL A 280 -11.03 20.98 10.17
CA VAL A 280 -11.07 21.38 8.75
C VAL A 280 -12.48 21.21 8.23
N THR A 281 -13.01 22.28 7.60
CA THR A 281 -14.35 22.25 7.02
C THR A 281 -14.31 21.53 5.67
N ALA A 282 -15.02 20.42 5.55
CA ALA A 282 -15.24 19.66 4.33
C ALA A 282 -16.74 19.57 4.02
N ASP A 283 -17.11 19.71 2.75
CA ASP A 283 -18.51 19.68 2.29
C ASP A 283 -18.98 18.23 2.05
N VAL A 284 -19.04 17.47 3.14
CA VAL A 284 -19.55 16.09 3.16
C VAL A 284 -20.61 15.96 4.22
N ASP A 285 -21.77 15.44 3.86
CA ASP A 285 -22.91 15.31 4.75
C ASP A 285 -22.87 14.01 5.56
N GLY A 286 -22.90 14.16 6.89
CA GLY A 286 -23.12 13.05 7.83
C GLY A 286 -21.95 12.08 7.99
N ILE A 287 -20.80 12.38 7.40
CA ILE A 287 -19.56 11.58 7.51
C ILE A 287 -18.40 12.52 7.82
N GLY A 288 -17.45 12.06 8.63
CA GLY A 288 -16.22 12.78 8.89
C GLY A 288 -14.99 11.87 8.96
N GLN A 289 -13.83 12.49 8.74
CA GLN A 289 -12.51 11.86 8.86
C GLN A 289 -11.85 12.31 10.16
N THR A 290 -11.59 11.38 11.05
CA THR A 290 -10.86 11.60 12.30
C THR A 290 -9.38 11.32 12.15
N TYR A 291 -8.54 12.09 12.82
CA TYR A 291 -7.11 11.94 12.91
C TYR A 291 -6.65 12.22 14.34
N ILE A 292 -6.01 11.26 15.00
CA ILE A 292 -5.54 11.39 16.38
C ILE A 292 -4.05 11.08 16.44
N LEU A 293 -3.32 11.85 17.21
CA LEU A 293 -1.98 11.52 17.65
C LEU A 293 -1.95 11.39 19.17
N LEU A 294 -1.51 10.24 19.66
CA LEU A 294 -1.21 10.00 21.06
C LEU A 294 0.29 9.94 21.26
N ASP A 295 0.78 10.67 22.26
CA ASP A 295 2.21 10.82 22.54
C ASP A 295 2.85 9.48 22.95
N ALA A 296 3.82 9.01 22.20
CA ALA A 296 4.59 7.80 22.45
C ALA A 296 6.02 8.07 22.93
N ALA A 297 6.39 9.32 23.23
CA ALA A 297 7.74 9.68 23.61
C ALA A 297 8.24 9.07 24.93
N ALA A 298 7.36 8.50 25.74
CA ALA A 298 7.70 7.76 26.95
C ALA A 298 8.21 6.33 26.69
N ILE A 299 8.12 5.82 25.45
CA ILE A 299 8.54 4.47 25.09
C ILE A 299 10.07 4.37 25.12
N PRO A 300 10.70 3.50 25.93
CA PRO A 300 12.13 3.33 25.94
C PRO A 300 12.67 2.70 24.64
N GLN A 301 13.95 2.92 24.34
CA GLN A 301 14.59 2.38 23.13
C GLN A 301 14.44 0.88 22.98
N GLU A 302 14.59 0.12 24.05
CA GLU A 302 14.44 -1.35 24.06
C GLU A 302 13.01 -1.84 23.79
N ASP A 303 12.03 -0.95 23.84
CA ASP A 303 10.63 -1.27 23.61
C ASP A 303 10.09 -0.72 22.26
N ILE A 304 10.92 -0.08 21.42
CA ILE A 304 10.47 0.51 20.12
C ILE A 304 9.87 -0.57 19.20
N HIS A 305 10.54 -1.71 19.03
CA HIS A 305 10.03 -2.79 18.19
C HIS A 305 8.78 -3.46 18.82
N TRP A 306 8.69 -3.51 20.14
CA TRP A 306 7.49 -3.98 20.85
C TRP A 306 6.31 -3.03 20.62
N LEU A 307 6.55 -1.71 20.56
CA LEU A 307 5.51 -0.74 20.19
C LEU A 307 4.97 -1.02 18.79
N ASN A 308 5.84 -1.21 17.80
CA ASN A 308 5.38 -1.47 16.44
C ASN A 308 4.63 -2.81 16.34
N LEU A 309 5.11 -3.86 17.02
CA LEU A 309 4.40 -5.14 17.08
C LEU A 309 3.03 -4.99 17.77
N TYR A 310 2.97 -4.23 18.86
CA TYR A 310 1.72 -3.93 19.56
C TYR A 310 0.69 -3.28 18.61
N LEU A 311 1.10 -2.26 17.86
CA LEU A 311 0.22 -1.55 16.93
C LEU A 311 -0.24 -2.43 15.76
N ASN A 312 0.58 -3.40 15.35
CA ASN A 312 0.20 -4.36 14.31
C ASN A 312 -0.74 -5.47 14.81
N LEU A 313 -0.71 -5.78 16.11
CA LEU A 313 -1.53 -6.84 16.70
C LEU A 313 -2.91 -6.36 17.18
N ILE A 314 -3.00 -5.10 17.68
CA ILE A 314 -4.31 -4.56 18.09
C ILE A 314 -5.25 -4.51 16.89
N GLY A 315 -6.52 -4.78 17.13
CA GLY A 315 -7.52 -4.89 16.06
C GLY A 315 -7.61 -6.28 15.42
N SER A 316 -6.62 -7.16 15.64
CA SER A 316 -6.71 -8.58 15.26
C SER A 316 -6.94 -9.53 16.44
N LEU A 317 -6.90 -9.02 17.66
CA LEU A 317 -7.04 -9.79 18.90
C LEU A 317 -8.33 -9.42 19.62
N GLY A 318 -8.80 -10.32 20.48
CA GLY A 318 -9.87 -10.01 21.40
C GLY A 318 -9.47 -8.96 22.45
N THR A 319 -10.48 -8.36 23.05
CA THR A 319 -10.37 -7.37 24.11
C THR A 319 -11.00 -7.90 25.39
N THR A 320 -11.07 -7.08 26.45
CA THR A 320 -11.81 -7.45 27.67
C THR A 320 -13.32 -7.52 27.46
N GLU A 321 -13.85 -6.89 26.40
CA GLU A 321 -15.28 -6.79 26.13
C GLU A 321 -15.73 -7.67 24.96
N HIS A 322 -14.87 -7.84 23.93
CA HIS A 322 -15.22 -8.53 22.69
C HIS A 322 -14.22 -9.60 22.29
N SER A 323 -14.68 -10.64 21.62
CA SER A 323 -13.81 -11.63 20.97
C SER A 323 -13.08 -11.03 19.77
N SER A 324 -12.00 -11.66 19.31
CA SER A 324 -11.28 -11.25 18.11
C SER A 324 -12.20 -11.17 16.87
N THR A 325 -13.15 -12.10 16.74
CA THR A 325 -14.16 -12.10 15.69
C THR A 325 -15.08 -10.88 15.76
N ASP A 326 -15.57 -10.54 16.97
CA ASP A 326 -16.44 -9.37 17.16
C ASP A 326 -15.66 -8.07 16.89
N VAL A 327 -14.39 -8.01 17.29
CA VAL A 327 -13.51 -6.86 17.04
C VAL A 327 -13.39 -6.57 15.54
N TYR A 328 -13.24 -7.56 14.69
CA TYR A 328 -13.24 -7.37 13.23
C TYR A 328 -14.54 -6.76 12.71
N ALA A 329 -15.68 -7.32 13.11
CA ALA A 329 -16.99 -6.80 12.72
C ALA A 329 -17.21 -5.35 13.19
N LEU A 330 -16.82 -5.04 14.42
CA LEU A 330 -16.95 -3.70 14.99
C LEU A 330 -16.04 -2.68 14.30
N GLN A 331 -14.83 -3.07 13.88
CA GLN A 331 -13.93 -2.20 13.11
C GLN A 331 -14.53 -1.86 11.75
N SER A 332 -15.03 -2.86 11.02
CA SER A 332 -15.70 -2.65 9.73
C SER A 332 -16.88 -1.70 9.85
N ARG A 333 -17.60 -1.76 10.97
CA ARG A 333 -18.76 -0.91 11.23
C ARG A 333 -18.40 0.53 11.66
N TYR A 334 -17.44 0.69 12.57
CA TYR A 334 -17.22 1.95 13.28
C TYR A 334 -15.91 2.65 12.91
N LEU A 335 -14.94 1.94 12.35
CA LEU A 335 -13.63 2.48 12.00
C LEU A 335 -13.34 2.28 10.50
N TYR A 336 -14.22 2.80 9.65
CA TYR A 336 -14.07 2.64 8.21
C TYR A 336 -12.74 3.24 7.71
N ASP A 337 -11.98 2.52 6.89
CA ASP A 337 -10.60 2.84 6.51
C ASP A 337 -9.68 3.10 7.72
N GLY A 338 -9.97 2.42 8.83
CA GLY A 338 -9.27 2.60 10.09
C GLY A 338 -7.80 2.18 10.01
N VAL A 339 -6.92 3.08 10.44
CA VAL A 339 -5.47 2.83 10.52
C VAL A 339 -4.95 3.25 11.88
N VAL A 340 -4.26 2.34 12.57
CA VAL A 340 -3.49 2.65 13.79
C VAL A 340 -2.03 2.28 13.54
N LYS A 341 -1.13 3.26 13.56
CA LYS A 341 0.28 3.03 13.27
C LYS A 341 1.20 4.02 13.97
N LEU A 342 2.49 3.70 13.96
CA LEU A 342 3.54 4.61 14.39
C LEU A 342 3.60 5.83 13.45
N ALA A 343 3.69 7.02 14.03
CA ALA A 343 4.02 8.27 13.33
C ALA A 343 5.18 8.95 14.06
N VAL A 344 5.99 9.69 13.33
CA VAL A 344 7.11 10.45 13.88
C VAL A 344 7.02 11.85 13.29
N LEU A 345 6.96 12.85 14.16
CA LEU A 345 6.89 14.25 13.75
C LEU A 345 8.20 14.95 14.07
N ASN A 346 8.64 15.80 13.17
CA ASN A 346 9.73 16.73 13.43
C ASN A 346 9.27 17.78 14.45
N THR A 347 10.09 18.06 15.43
CA THR A 347 9.80 19.00 16.52
C THR A 347 11.06 19.79 16.90
N ASP A 348 10.85 20.89 17.65
CA ASP A 348 11.96 21.64 18.27
C ASP A 348 12.47 20.99 19.57
N ASP A 349 12.09 19.75 19.86
CA ASP A 349 12.56 18.99 21.01
C ASP A 349 14.07 18.69 20.91
N VAL A 350 14.69 18.28 22.03
CA VAL A 350 16.14 18.03 22.14
C VAL A 350 16.66 17.03 21.08
N GLN A 351 15.79 16.13 20.59
CA GLN A 351 16.14 15.14 19.57
C GLN A 351 15.71 15.52 18.16
N GLY A 352 14.99 16.64 17.98
CA GLY A 352 14.49 17.09 16.69
C GLY A 352 13.22 16.36 16.21
N PHE A 353 12.74 15.38 16.95
CA PHE A 353 11.52 14.63 16.60
C PHE A 353 10.78 14.10 17.82
N ARG A 354 9.52 13.68 17.61
CA ARG A 354 8.68 13.05 18.62
C ARG A 354 7.87 11.90 18.03
N PRO A 355 7.92 10.69 18.62
CA PRO A 355 7.09 9.59 18.19
C PRO A 355 5.65 9.70 18.74
N TYR A 356 4.69 9.29 17.90
CA TYR A 356 3.27 9.23 18.22
C TYR A 356 2.66 7.91 17.75
N VAL A 357 1.57 7.52 18.38
CA VAL A 357 0.61 6.60 17.79
C VAL A 357 -0.41 7.42 17.01
N ARG A 358 -0.50 7.21 15.71
CA ARG A 358 -1.51 7.80 14.85
C ARG A 358 -2.68 6.86 14.68
N ALA A 359 -3.88 7.31 14.99
CA ALA A 359 -5.13 6.66 14.61
C ALA A 359 -5.90 7.56 13.65
N SER A 360 -6.45 6.99 12.58
CA SER A 360 -7.23 7.73 11.59
C SER A 360 -8.30 6.82 11.01
N TRP A 361 -9.54 7.31 10.90
CA TRP A 361 -10.67 6.55 10.37
C TRP A 361 -11.79 7.49 9.89
N LYS A 362 -12.72 6.96 9.10
CA LYS A 362 -13.96 7.62 8.75
C LYS A 362 -15.10 7.02 9.57
N ALA A 363 -16.06 7.85 9.95
CA ALA A 363 -17.28 7.41 10.63
C ALA A 363 -18.46 8.30 10.25
N THR A 364 -19.67 7.74 10.38
CA THR A 364 -20.90 8.54 10.30
C THR A 364 -21.08 9.38 11.55
N ASP A 365 -21.84 10.46 11.44
CA ASP A 365 -22.21 11.28 12.61
C ASP A 365 -22.91 10.46 13.69
N ALA A 366 -23.68 9.46 13.30
CA ALA A 366 -24.41 8.59 14.24
C ALA A 366 -23.46 7.66 15.01
N ASP A 367 -22.39 7.20 14.38
CA ASP A 367 -21.46 6.22 14.92
C ASP A 367 -20.20 6.87 15.55
N MET A 368 -20.08 8.19 15.47
CA MET A 368 -18.88 8.91 15.94
C MET A 368 -18.49 8.55 17.38
N SER A 369 -19.43 8.51 18.32
CA SER A 369 -19.13 8.16 19.70
C SER A 369 -18.73 6.69 19.87
N ALA A 370 -19.34 5.79 19.10
CA ALA A 370 -19.01 4.37 19.12
C ALA A 370 -17.62 4.11 18.52
N SER A 371 -17.23 4.86 17.48
CA SER A 371 -15.92 4.75 16.88
C SER A 371 -14.78 5.09 17.87
N TYR A 372 -14.95 6.17 18.65
CA TYR A 372 -13.99 6.52 19.71
C TYR A 372 -13.96 5.49 20.86
N ALA A 373 -15.12 4.96 21.22
CA ALA A 373 -15.20 3.91 22.23
C ALA A 373 -14.45 2.64 21.80
N LEU A 374 -14.65 2.22 20.55
CA LEU A 374 -13.93 1.08 19.97
C LEU A 374 -12.42 1.35 19.89
N LEU A 375 -12.00 2.54 19.43
CA LEU A 375 -10.57 2.89 19.43
C LEU A 375 -9.97 2.80 20.84
N ASN A 376 -10.66 3.29 21.86
CA ASN A 376 -10.21 3.17 23.26
C ASN A 376 -10.04 1.72 23.68
N GLU A 377 -11.00 0.88 23.35
CA GLU A 377 -10.99 -0.55 23.62
C GLU A 377 -9.80 -1.23 22.93
N LEU A 378 -9.62 -1.01 21.62
CA LEU A 378 -8.49 -1.57 20.86
C LEU A 378 -7.15 -1.15 21.46
N LEU A 379 -6.99 0.13 21.76
CA LEU A 379 -5.73 0.69 22.26
C LEU A 379 -5.42 0.29 23.69
N PHE A 380 -6.42 0.09 24.57
CA PHE A 380 -6.13 0.00 26.00
C PHE A 380 -6.72 -1.23 26.69
N GLU A 381 -7.54 -2.01 25.97
CA GLU A 381 -8.22 -3.19 26.54
C GLU A 381 -7.94 -4.47 25.76
N SER A 382 -7.16 -4.45 24.67
CA SER A 382 -6.73 -5.64 23.93
C SER A 382 -6.06 -6.66 24.85
N GLU A 383 -6.36 -7.95 24.65
CA GLU A 383 -5.80 -9.05 25.43
C GLU A 383 -4.81 -9.88 24.59
N PHE A 384 -3.71 -10.30 25.21
CA PHE A 384 -2.62 -11.02 24.54
C PHE A 384 -2.57 -12.49 24.98
N THR A 385 -3.73 -13.14 25.00
CA THR A 385 -3.91 -14.52 25.46
C THR A 385 -4.10 -15.53 24.35
N GLU A 386 -4.51 -15.09 23.16
CA GLU A 386 -4.73 -15.93 21.97
C GLU A 386 -3.40 -16.26 21.27
N THR A 387 -2.56 -17.08 21.92
CA THR A 387 -1.17 -17.32 21.49
C THR A 387 -1.05 -17.89 20.08
N ALA A 388 -1.98 -18.72 19.64
CA ALA A 388 -2.01 -19.28 18.28
C ALA A 388 -2.28 -18.18 17.23
N LEU A 389 -3.24 -17.30 17.48
CA LEU A 389 -3.58 -16.18 16.60
C LEU A 389 -2.44 -15.16 16.55
N ILE A 390 -1.80 -14.86 17.70
CA ILE A 390 -0.62 -13.98 17.75
C ILE A 390 0.53 -14.57 16.94
N ALA A 391 0.81 -15.86 17.07
CA ALA A 391 1.87 -16.55 16.34
C ALA A 391 1.61 -16.50 14.81
N SER A 392 0.36 -16.72 14.41
CA SER A 392 -0.06 -16.61 12.99
C SER A 392 0.14 -15.19 12.45
N ASN A 393 -0.28 -14.16 13.19
CA ASN A 393 -0.08 -12.78 12.79
C ASN A 393 1.41 -12.41 12.67
N ILE A 394 2.26 -12.82 13.63
CA ILE A 394 3.72 -12.60 13.54
C ILE A 394 4.31 -13.27 12.30
N ALA A 395 3.89 -14.50 12.01
CA ALA A 395 4.34 -15.24 10.83
C ALA A 395 3.91 -14.52 9.53
N LEU A 396 2.67 -14.04 9.47
CA LEU A 396 2.14 -13.26 8.34
C LEU A 396 2.93 -11.96 8.16
N PHE A 397 3.20 -11.19 9.21
CA PHE A 397 3.99 -9.96 9.12
C PHE A 397 5.39 -10.23 8.56
N ARG A 398 6.06 -11.30 9.05
CA ARG A 398 7.36 -11.70 8.53
C ARG A 398 7.31 -12.10 7.06
N GLN A 399 6.30 -12.88 6.67
CA GLN A 399 6.13 -13.30 5.28
C GLN A 399 5.89 -12.10 4.36
N THR A 400 5.01 -11.18 4.74
CA THR A 400 4.71 -9.97 3.97
C THR A 400 5.94 -9.08 3.83
N MET A 401 6.69 -8.86 4.93
CA MET A 401 7.93 -8.08 4.87
C MET A 401 9.00 -8.76 4.00
N LYS A 402 9.17 -10.08 4.11
CA LYS A 402 10.10 -10.84 3.26
C LYS A 402 9.74 -10.68 1.79
N GLN A 403 8.46 -10.84 1.45
CA GLN A 403 7.98 -10.69 0.08
C GLN A 403 8.22 -9.25 -0.43
N SER A 404 7.96 -8.24 0.39
CA SER A 404 8.25 -6.85 0.06
C SER A 404 9.73 -6.62 -0.19
N TYR A 405 10.63 -7.20 0.62
CA TYR A 405 12.07 -7.10 0.40
C TYR A 405 12.54 -7.81 -0.87
N GLU A 406 11.92 -8.88 -1.28
CA GLU A 406 12.30 -9.60 -2.50
C GLU A 406 11.75 -8.95 -3.77
N GLN A 407 10.62 -8.24 -3.70
CA GLN A 407 9.90 -7.72 -4.86
C GLN A 407 9.93 -6.19 -5.00
N GLU A 408 9.90 -5.45 -3.89
CA GLU A 408 9.60 -4.00 -3.84
C GLU A 408 10.48 -3.25 -2.83
N ILE A 409 11.73 -3.67 -2.66
CA ILE A 409 12.63 -3.16 -1.60
C ILE A 409 13.01 -1.68 -1.75
N TYR A 410 12.73 -1.06 -2.87
CA TYR A 410 13.17 0.30 -3.21
C TYR A 410 12.73 1.36 -2.18
N MET A 411 11.53 1.23 -1.59
CA MET A 411 11.09 2.14 -0.52
C MET A 411 11.92 1.97 0.75
N THR A 412 12.27 0.73 1.11
CA THR A 412 13.18 0.47 2.24
C THR A 412 14.56 1.09 2.00
N GLN A 413 15.08 1.02 0.77
CA GLN A 413 16.35 1.67 0.41
C GLN A 413 16.25 3.19 0.56
N LEU A 414 15.15 3.79 0.08
CA LEU A 414 14.94 5.24 0.16
C LEU A 414 14.87 5.71 1.62
N TYR A 415 14.05 5.06 2.46
CA TYR A 415 13.93 5.42 3.88
C TYR A 415 15.27 5.25 4.64
N ARG A 416 16.04 4.21 4.31
CA ARG A 416 17.39 4.02 4.89
C ARG A 416 18.37 5.11 4.43
N ALA A 417 18.26 5.57 3.19
CA ALA A 417 19.07 6.69 2.71
C ALA A 417 18.67 8.02 3.39
N MET A 418 17.37 8.31 3.52
CA MET A 418 16.84 9.48 4.23
C MET A 418 17.25 9.47 5.71
N SER A 419 17.30 8.30 6.34
CA SER A 419 17.71 8.13 7.75
C SER A 419 19.11 8.67 8.08
N GLN A 420 19.93 8.94 7.09
CA GLN A 420 21.29 9.49 7.31
C GLN A 420 21.28 10.97 7.64
N SER A 421 20.31 11.69 7.16
CA SER A 421 20.19 13.14 7.29
C SER A 421 19.03 13.57 8.16
N ASP A 422 18.02 12.70 8.35
CA ASP A 422 16.84 12.98 9.14
C ASP A 422 16.69 11.97 10.29
N VAL A 423 16.67 12.50 11.51
CA VAL A 423 16.56 11.70 12.75
C VAL A 423 15.17 11.08 12.92
N SER A 424 14.13 11.68 12.36
CA SER A 424 12.77 11.15 12.39
C SER A 424 12.64 9.93 11.47
N PHE A 425 13.20 10.01 10.26
CA PHE A 425 13.32 8.88 9.35
C PHE A 425 14.19 7.76 9.92
N ASN A 426 15.28 8.12 10.64
CA ASN A 426 16.10 7.11 11.31
C ASN A 426 15.31 6.35 12.38
N PHE A 427 14.54 7.04 13.22
CA PHE A 427 13.68 6.41 14.21
C PHE A 427 12.63 5.52 13.54
N TYR A 428 11.93 6.03 12.54
CA TYR A 428 10.89 5.29 11.80
C TYR A 428 11.46 4.03 11.13
N THR A 429 12.59 4.16 10.44
CA THR A 429 13.25 3.05 9.74
C THR A 429 13.76 1.98 10.70
N TYR A 430 14.30 2.38 11.87
CA TYR A 430 14.66 1.45 12.92
C TYR A 430 13.42 0.71 13.47
N ALA A 431 12.35 1.45 13.77
CA ALA A 431 11.15 0.90 14.37
C ALA A 431 10.38 -0.06 13.46
N THR A 432 10.42 0.11 12.14
CA THR A 432 9.53 -0.57 11.18
C THR A 432 10.24 -1.36 10.09
N GLY A 433 11.55 -1.16 9.92
CA GLY A 433 12.33 -1.72 8.81
C GLY A 433 13.01 -3.05 9.12
N VAL A 434 14.24 -3.21 8.62
CA VAL A 434 15.00 -4.47 8.68
C VAL A 434 15.27 -4.93 10.13
N ASP A 435 15.54 -4.00 11.04
CA ASP A 435 15.76 -4.33 12.44
C ASP A 435 14.49 -4.92 13.08
N TYR A 436 13.33 -4.35 12.77
CA TYR A 436 12.04 -4.88 13.20
C TYR A 436 11.74 -6.26 12.59
N TYR A 437 12.05 -6.47 11.31
CA TYR A 437 11.90 -7.78 10.68
C TYR A 437 12.66 -8.88 11.41
N HIS A 438 13.91 -8.62 11.79
CA HIS A 438 14.70 -9.57 12.60
C HIS A 438 14.12 -9.75 14.00
N PHE A 439 13.68 -8.67 14.65
CA PHE A 439 13.05 -8.70 15.96
C PHE A 439 11.79 -9.60 15.99
N LEU A 440 11.01 -9.69 14.90
CA LEU A 440 9.82 -10.55 14.86
C LEU A 440 10.15 -12.02 15.11
N SER A 441 11.34 -12.50 14.75
CA SER A 441 11.79 -13.86 15.08
C SER A 441 12.03 -14.04 16.57
N ASP A 442 12.61 -13.05 17.24
CA ASP A 442 12.85 -13.07 18.68
C ASP A 442 11.53 -12.98 19.45
N ALA A 443 10.59 -12.16 18.94
CA ALA A 443 9.25 -12.03 19.52
C ALA A 443 8.47 -13.35 19.44
N GLN A 444 8.52 -14.04 18.30
CA GLN A 444 7.91 -15.35 18.12
C GLN A 444 8.53 -16.39 19.05
N ALA A 445 9.86 -16.45 19.15
CA ALA A 445 10.55 -17.37 20.06
C ALA A 445 10.20 -17.10 21.53
N LEU A 446 10.01 -15.84 21.93
CA LEU A 446 9.52 -15.50 23.26
C LEU A 446 8.08 -15.97 23.47
N LEU A 447 7.18 -15.75 22.51
CA LEU A 447 5.80 -16.21 22.58
C LEU A 447 5.70 -17.73 22.76
N GLU A 448 6.52 -18.49 22.05
CA GLU A 448 6.56 -19.96 22.12
C GLU A 448 7.15 -20.48 23.45
N SER A 449 8.20 -19.82 23.98
CA SER A 449 8.90 -20.28 25.17
C SER A 449 8.29 -19.75 26.48
N ASP A 450 7.75 -18.54 26.50
CA ASP A 450 7.18 -17.85 27.65
C ASP A 450 6.06 -16.88 27.25
N PRO A 451 4.85 -17.37 26.94
CA PRO A 451 3.70 -16.54 26.56
C PRO A 451 3.33 -15.47 27.61
N GLU A 452 3.55 -15.76 28.90
CA GLU A 452 3.26 -14.79 29.97
C GLU A 452 4.23 -13.59 29.90
N ALA A 453 5.50 -13.85 29.62
CA ALA A 453 6.48 -12.77 29.43
C ALA A 453 6.19 -11.94 28.17
N PHE A 454 5.75 -12.57 27.07
CA PHE A 454 5.30 -11.87 25.88
C PHE A 454 4.11 -10.95 26.19
N ALA A 455 3.05 -11.50 26.80
CA ALA A 455 1.87 -10.71 27.19
C ALA A 455 2.23 -9.57 28.14
N ALA A 456 3.17 -9.77 29.07
CA ALA A 456 3.66 -8.72 29.96
C ALA A 456 4.36 -7.56 29.20
N LYS A 457 5.09 -7.87 28.13
CA LYS A 457 5.68 -6.85 27.23
C LYS A 457 4.59 -6.04 26.55
N MET A 458 3.57 -6.68 25.97
CA MET A 458 2.45 -6.00 25.32
C MET A 458 1.68 -5.11 26.31
N LYS A 459 1.35 -5.62 27.49
CA LYS A 459 0.68 -4.85 28.54
C LYS A 459 1.51 -3.69 29.07
N ARG A 460 2.82 -3.79 29.06
CA ARG A 460 3.72 -2.67 29.38
C ARG A 460 3.59 -1.56 28.33
N ILE A 461 3.60 -1.88 27.03
CA ILE A 461 3.40 -0.89 25.96
C ILE A 461 2.05 -0.23 26.11
N GLN A 462 0.99 -1.02 26.29
CA GLN A 462 -0.37 -0.54 26.51
C GLN A 462 -0.43 0.49 27.66
N ALA A 463 0.22 0.19 28.78
CA ALA A 463 0.26 1.07 29.94
C ALA A 463 1.05 2.37 29.70
N LEU A 464 2.12 2.33 28.90
CA LEU A 464 2.91 3.51 28.56
C LEU A 464 2.16 4.44 27.60
N LEU A 465 1.33 3.88 26.71
CA LEU A 465 0.49 4.64 25.77
C LEU A 465 -0.79 5.17 26.40
N HIS A 466 -1.24 4.61 27.52
CA HIS A 466 -2.50 5.02 28.18
C HIS A 466 -2.38 6.39 28.84
N ASN A 467 -2.28 7.42 28.01
CA ASN A 467 -2.13 8.83 28.42
C ASN A 467 -2.63 9.76 27.32
N GLY A 468 -3.47 10.74 27.68
CA GLY A 468 -4.00 11.74 26.76
C GLY A 468 -3.19 13.04 26.70
N ALA A 469 -2.15 13.19 27.53
CA ALA A 469 -1.32 14.40 27.50
C ALA A 469 -0.61 14.56 26.14
N ASN A 470 -0.54 15.79 25.65
CA ASN A 470 0.02 16.16 24.34
C ASN A 470 -0.70 15.53 23.12
N ALA A 471 -1.93 15.03 23.29
CA ALA A 471 -2.69 14.52 22.17
C ALA A 471 -3.00 15.63 21.15
N VAL A 472 -3.05 15.25 19.88
CA VAL A 472 -3.53 16.09 18.78
C VAL A 472 -4.79 15.45 18.21
N ILE A 473 -5.86 16.22 18.09
CA ILE A 473 -7.12 15.78 17.50
C ILE A 473 -7.34 16.57 16.21
N GLY A 474 -7.24 15.92 15.07
CA GLY A 474 -7.62 16.45 13.77
C GLY A 474 -9.00 15.91 13.36
N PHE A 475 -9.81 16.72 12.72
CA PHE A 475 -11.08 16.29 12.17
C PHE A 475 -11.42 17.06 10.89
N ALA A 476 -11.93 16.34 9.91
CA ALA A 476 -12.48 16.89 8.67
C ALA A 476 -13.96 16.51 8.52
N GLY A 477 -14.81 17.50 8.27
CA GLY A 477 -16.23 17.30 8.06
C GLY A 477 -16.99 18.61 8.01
N ASN A 478 -18.32 18.55 7.86
CA ASN A 478 -19.13 19.76 7.93
C ASN A 478 -19.24 20.29 9.38
N ALA A 479 -19.83 21.48 9.55
CA ALA A 479 -19.90 22.14 10.86
C ALA A 479 -20.65 21.31 11.93
N ALA A 480 -21.65 20.51 11.56
CA ALA A 480 -22.38 19.65 12.49
C ALA A 480 -21.54 18.43 12.88
N SER A 481 -20.85 17.82 11.93
CA SER A 481 -19.93 16.70 12.15
C SER A 481 -18.75 17.12 13.03
N ILE A 482 -18.19 18.32 12.84
CA ILE A 482 -17.15 18.89 13.71
C ILE A 482 -17.61 18.98 15.17
N GLU A 483 -18.80 19.49 15.42
CA GLU A 483 -19.34 19.61 16.79
C GLU A 483 -19.59 18.24 17.42
N ASN A 484 -20.07 17.27 16.62
CA ASN A 484 -20.30 15.90 17.05
C ASN A 484 -18.99 15.20 17.42
N ASN A 485 -17.96 15.36 16.57
CA ASN A 485 -16.62 14.83 16.83
C ASN A 485 -16.00 15.42 18.10
N ARG A 486 -16.16 16.73 18.34
CA ARG A 486 -15.63 17.37 19.56
C ARG A 486 -16.19 16.71 20.82
N ALA A 487 -17.49 16.44 20.86
CA ALA A 487 -18.12 15.78 22.01
C ALA A 487 -17.61 14.35 22.23
N ALA A 488 -17.43 13.58 21.15
CA ALA A 488 -16.89 12.23 21.20
C ALA A 488 -15.40 12.22 21.62
N ALA A 489 -14.59 13.10 21.04
CA ALA A 489 -13.18 13.26 21.38
C ALA A 489 -12.98 13.70 22.84
N ASP A 490 -13.82 14.62 23.37
CA ASP A 490 -13.78 15.04 24.77
C ASP A 490 -14.09 13.88 25.72
N SER A 491 -15.04 13.01 25.35
CA SER A 491 -15.38 11.83 26.13
C SER A 491 -14.22 10.81 26.12
N PHE A 492 -13.59 10.58 24.97
CA PHE A 492 -12.42 9.74 24.85
C PHE A 492 -11.24 10.26 25.70
N LEU A 493 -10.89 11.54 25.56
CA LEU A 493 -9.79 12.15 26.33
C LEU A 493 -10.06 12.16 27.82
N ALA A 494 -11.33 12.34 28.24
CA ALA A 494 -11.71 12.28 29.65
C ALA A 494 -11.54 10.88 30.29
N SER A 495 -11.49 9.83 29.48
CA SER A 495 -11.22 8.47 29.95
C SER A 495 -9.71 8.20 30.18
N LEU A 496 -8.82 9.06 29.65
CA LEU A 496 -7.38 8.89 29.72
C LEU A 496 -6.75 9.68 30.87
N PRO A 497 -5.71 9.15 31.52
CA PRO A 497 -4.85 9.95 32.40
C PRO A 497 -4.22 11.11 31.63
N MET A 498 -4.02 12.25 32.30
CA MET A 498 -3.33 13.43 31.77
C MET A 498 -2.01 13.62 32.53
N ALA A 499 -1.15 12.61 32.51
CA ALA A 499 0.13 12.64 33.21
C ALA A 499 1.21 13.29 32.32
N GLU A 500 2.15 13.99 32.96
CA GLU A 500 3.32 14.54 32.23
C GLU A 500 4.08 13.41 31.52
N VAL A 501 4.31 13.56 30.22
CA VAL A 501 5.11 12.63 29.41
C VAL A 501 6.58 13.05 29.52
N VAL A 502 7.41 12.15 30.04
CA VAL A 502 8.87 12.35 30.08
C VAL A 502 9.47 11.71 28.83
N PRO A 503 9.92 12.51 27.84
CA PRO A 503 10.49 11.98 26.62
C PRO A 503 11.74 11.14 26.88
N GLN A 504 11.88 10.02 26.20
CA GLN A 504 13.09 9.21 26.17
C GLN A 504 14.08 9.80 25.16
N THR A 505 15.34 9.45 25.30
CA THR A 505 16.39 9.74 24.31
C THR A 505 16.82 8.45 23.64
N TYR A 506 17.08 8.53 22.34
CA TYR A 506 17.39 7.37 21.50
C TYR A 506 18.79 7.52 20.90
N ASP A 507 19.56 6.44 20.95
CA ASP A 507 20.88 6.31 20.29
C ASP A 507 20.76 5.15 19.29
N LEU A 508 20.27 5.47 18.09
CA LEU A 508 19.94 4.50 17.07
C LEU A 508 21.07 4.39 16.02
N PRO A 509 21.30 3.19 15.48
CA PRO A 509 22.28 3.03 14.40
C PRO A 509 21.83 3.81 13.17
N VAL A 510 22.76 4.54 12.57
CA VAL A 510 22.52 5.24 11.29
C VAL A 510 22.98 4.31 10.15
N PRO A 511 22.16 4.09 9.11
CA PRO A 511 22.56 3.31 7.93
C PRO A 511 23.83 3.88 7.26
N ALA A 512 24.60 3.06 6.56
CA ALA A 512 25.79 3.50 5.83
C ALA A 512 25.44 4.31 4.59
N SER A 513 26.32 5.27 4.18
CA SER A 513 26.07 6.13 3.00
C SER A 513 26.19 5.38 1.69
N ALA A 514 26.92 4.27 1.66
CA ALA A 514 26.99 3.35 0.55
C ALA A 514 26.62 1.94 1.03
N GLU A 515 25.39 1.50 0.75
CA GLU A 515 24.86 0.26 1.33
C GLU A 515 24.50 -0.77 0.25
N GLY A 516 24.94 -2.02 0.45
CA GLY A 516 24.48 -3.18 -0.31
C GLY A 516 23.40 -3.94 0.49
N ILE A 517 22.32 -4.34 -0.16
CA ILE A 517 21.26 -5.14 0.44
C ILE A 517 21.14 -6.46 -0.34
N VAL A 518 21.45 -7.58 0.31
CA VAL A 518 21.36 -8.90 -0.35
C VAL A 518 19.94 -9.41 -0.24
N ILE A 519 19.29 -9.55 -1.40
CA ILE A 519 17.97 -10.15 -1.54
C ILE A 519 18.01 -11.37 -2.46
N ASN A 520 17.06 -12.27 -2.33
CA ASN A 520 16.90 -13.40 -3.23
C ASN A 520 16.11 -12.98 -4.47
N SER A 521 16.79 -12.28 -5.40
CA SER A 521 16.19 -11.75 -6.62
C SER A 521 17.15 -11.86 -7.78
N THR A 522 16.61 -12.00 -9.00
CA THR A 522 17.36 -11.95 -10.28
C THR A 522 17.46 -10.54 -10.83
N VAL A 523 16.76 -9.60 -10.23
CA VAL A 523 16.77 -8.18 -10.59
C VAL A 523 17.32 -7.36 -9.45
N ASN A 524 17.74 -6.14 -9.76
CA ASN A 524 18.34 -5.23 -8.81
C ASN A 524 17.55 -3.93 -8.72
N PHE A 525 17.76 -3.21 -7.62
CA PHE A 525 17.25 -1.86 -7.40
C PHE A 525 18.44 -0.98 -7.03
N ASN A 526 18.69 0.06 -7.81
CA ASN A 526 19.86 0.92 -7.63
C ASN A 526 19.39 2.35 -7.33
N LEU A 527 19.75 2.84 -6.14
CA LEU A 527 19.31 4.14 -5.63
C LEU A 527 20.48 5.09 -5.47
N VAL A 528 20.25 6.36 -5.79
CA VAL A 528 20.97 7.52 -5.28
C VAL A 528 19.96 8.49 -4.66
N TYR A 529 20.30 9.08 -3.52
CA TYR A 529 19.49 10.08 -2.80
C TYR A 529 20.39 11.12 -2.14
N ALA A 530 19.99 12.38 -2.21
CA ALA A 530 20.63 13.46 -1.43
C ALA A 530 19.59 14.49 -0.99
N THR A 531 19.80 15.08 0.19
CA THR A 531 19.03 16.25 0.63
C THR A 531 19.44 17.49 -0.14
N PHE A 532 18.57 18.51 -0.17
CA PHE A 532 18.89 19.80 -0.78
C PHE A 532 20.08 20.48 -0.10
N GLU A 533 20.25 20.30 1.21
CA GLU A 533 21.43 20.79 1.95
C GLU A 533 22.72 20.12 1.44
N GLN A 534 22.74 18.79 1.27
CA GLN A 534 23.88 18.04 0.73
C GLN A 534 24.20 18.45 -0.72
N MET A 535 23.17 18.79 -1.50
CA MET A 535 23.32 19.27 -2.89
C MET A 535 23.69 20.76 -2.97
N GLY A 536 23.67 21.50 -1.84
CA GLY A 536 23.95 22.94 -1.81
C GLY A 536 22.89 23.78 -2.52
N VAL A 537 21.63 23.31 -2.55
CA VAL A 537 20.50 24.01 -3.18
C VAL A 537 19.89 24.97 -2.16
N GLU A 538 20.12 26.26 -2.35
CA GLU A 538 19.48 27.30 -1.53
C GLU A 538 17.98 27.38 -1.87
N GLY A 539 17.13 27.41 -0.85
CA GLY A 539 15.67 27.51 -1.01
C GLY A 539 14.93 26.17 -1.05
N GLY A 540 15.66 25.05 -1.10
CA GLY A 540 15.05 23.71 -1.03
C GLY A 540 14.26 23.32 -2.29
N TYR A 541 13.15 22.63 -2.10
CA TYR A 541 12.27 22.16 -3.17
C TYR A 541 11.58 23.31 -3.93
N SER A 542 11.39 23.11 -5.23
CA SER A 542 10.65 24.00 -6.13
C SER A 542 9.73 23.17 -7.05
N GLY A 543 8.54 23.67 -7.33
CA GLY A 543 7.60 22.99 -8.22
C GLY A 543 8.14 22.73 -9.64
N ALA A 544 9.14 23.49 -10.10
CA ALA A 544 9.83 23.21 -11.36
C ALA A 544 10.57 21.85 -11.35
N MET A 545 10.90 21.33 -10.16
CA MET A 545 11.58 20.04 -10.01
C MET A 545 10.69 18.86 -10.44
N ASP A 546 9.37 18.95 -10.29
CA ASP A 546 8.45 17.88 -10.73
C ASP A 546 8.54 17.66 -12.24
N ALA A 547 8.43 18.75 -13.02
CA ALA A 547 8.57 18.68 -14.48
C ALA A 547 9.99 18.29 -14.88
N MET A 548 11.00 18.75 -14.13
CA MET A 548 12.40 18.40 -14.39
C MET A 548 12.68 16.91 -14.11
N CYS A 549 12.16 16.35 -13.02
CA CYS A 549 12.28 14.93 -12.70
C CYS A 549 11.58 14.07 -13.75
N SER A 550 10.34 14.43 -14.15
CA SER A 550 9.60 13.74 -15.22
C SER A 550 10.34 13.81 -16.54
N LEU A 551 10.84 14.99 -16.92
CA LEU A 551 11.63 15.18 -18.14
C LEU A 551 12.91 14.33 -18.16
N VAL A 552 13.66 14.26 -17.06
CA VAL A 552 14.89 13.45 -16.95
C VAL A 552 14.54 11.96 -16.95
N SER A 553 13.47 11.58 -16.25
CA SER A 553 12.97 10.21 -16.25
C SER A 553 12.67 9.73 -17.66
N ASP A 554 11.76 10.42 -18.35
CA ASP A 554 11.23 9.99 -19.65
C ASP A 554 12.17 10.31 -20.82
N GLY A 555 12.85 11.45 -20.74
CA GLY A 555 13.73 11.91 -21.83
C GLY A 555 15.13 11.31 -21.82
N LEU A 556 15.63 10.84 -20.68
CA LEU A 556 16.99 10.33 -20.53
C LEU A 556 17.06 8.93 -19.90
N LEU A 557 16.50 8.78 -18.69
CA LEU A 557 16.72 7.57 -17.90
C LEU A 557 15.95 6.37 -18.45
N TYR A 558 14.69 6.55 -18.78
CA TYR A 558 13.83 5.48 -19.31
C TYR A 558 14.36 4.92 -20.64
N PRO A 559 14.68 5.73 -21.67
CA PRO A 559 15.26 5.23 -22.93
C PRO A 559 16.59 4.48 -22.71
N LEU A 560 17.43 4.94 -21.79
CA LEU A 560 18.72 4.29 -21.53
C LEU A 560 18.57 3.06 -20.66
N LEU A 561 17.92 3.16 -19.51
CA LEU A 561 17.88 2.05 -18.54
C LEU A 561 16.88 0.97 -18.94
N ARG A 562 15.70 1.34 -19.42
CA ARG A 562 14.68 0.36 -19.83
C ARG A 562 14.90 -0.11 -21.25
N ASP A 563 14.86 0.79 -22.25
CA ASP A 563 14.83 0.38 -23.65
C ASP A 563 16.16 -0.20 -24.11
N GLN A 564 17.27 0.36 -23.62
CA GLN A 564 18.60 -0.09 -24.04
C GLN A 564 19.18 -1.15 -23.09
N TYR A 565 19.00 -1.04 -21.77
CA TYR A 565 19.66 -1.91 -20.80
C TYR A 565 18.71 -2.86 -20.05
N GLY A 566 17.40 -2.82 -20.32
CA GLY A 566 16.43 -3.83 -19.91
C GLY A 566 15.90 -3.72 -18.49
N ALA A 567 16.09 -2.59 -17.80
CA ALA A 567 15.40 -2.33 -16.55
C ALA A 567 13.88 -2.28 -16.78
N TYR A 568 13.07 -2.67 -15.79
CA TYR A 568 11.62 -2.57 -15.93
C TYR A 568 11.15 -1.12 -15.89
N GLY A 569 11.79 -0.29 -15.09
CA GLY A 569 11.49 1.13 -14.98
C GLY A 569 12.55 1.92 -14.21
N VAL A 570 12.27 3.19 -14.05
CA VAL A 570 13.05 4.11 -13.23
C VAL A 570 12.09 5.04 -12.50
N PHE A 571 12.34 5.27 -11.23
CA PHE A 571 11.67 6.28 -10.43
C PHE A 571 12.65 7.42 -10.18
N HIS A 572 12.21 8.62 -10.47
CA HIS A 572 12.96 9.82 -10.22
C HIS A 572 12.02 10.89 -9.69
N GLY A 573 12.33 11.44 -8.56
CA GLY A 573 11.49 12.42 -7.89
C GLY A 573 12.27 13.31 -6.95
N ALA A 574 11.62 14.38 -6.56
CA ALA A 574 12.02 15.28 -5.52
C ALA A 574 10.82 15.59 -4.62
N ASP A 575 11.06 15.75 -3.35
CA ASP A 575 10.12 16.23 -2.35
C ASP A 575 10.78 17.34 -1.52
N GLU A 576 10.19 17.72 -0.41
CA GLU A 576 10.73 18.79 0.43
C GLU A 576 12.07 18.43 1.08
N ASP A 577 12.34 17.15 1.28
CA ASP A 577 13.54 16.66 1.95
C ASP A 577 14.73 16.53 1.00
N GLY A 578 14.49 16.12 -0.27
CA GLY A 578 15.59 15.90 -1.19
C GLY A 578 15.17 15.35 -2.56
N MET A 579 16.13 14.75 -3.24
CA MET A 579 15.95 14.18 -4.58
C MET A 579 16.53 12.78 -4.65
N TYR A 580 15.86 11.90 -5.42
CA TYR A 580 16.30 10.52 -5.63
C TYR A 580 16.18 10.07 -7.10
N ILE A 581 16.99 9.08 -7.46
CA ILE A 581 16.85 8.26 -8.67
C ILE A 581 16.93 6.80 -8.25
N ILE A 582 15.98 5.97 -8.70
CA ILE A 582 15.93 4.53 -8.40
C ILE A 582 15.67 3.77 -9.69
N SER A 583 16.57 2.86 -10.11
CA SER A 583 16.24 1.88 -11.13
C SER A 583 15.44 0.73 -10.52
N TYR A 584 14.40 0.32 -11.22
CA TYR A 584 13.41 -0.65 -10.74
C TYR A 584 13.48 -1.93 -11.54
N ARG A 585 13.67 -3.05 -10.85
CA ARG A 585 13.84 -4.39 -11.45
C ARG A 585 14.84 -4.38 -12.60
N ASP A 586 16.04 -3.94 -12.29
CA ASP A 586 17.14 -3.70 -13.22
C ASP A 586 18.06 -4.93 -13.29
N PRO A 587 18.34 -5.49 -14.48
CA PRO A 587 19.31 -6.57 -14.62
C PRO A 587 20.77 -6.13 -14.36
N ASN A 588 21.03 -4.82 -14.31
CA ASN A 588 22.39 -4.26 -14.20
C ASN A 588 22.59 -3.52 -12.87
N VAL A 589 23.84 -3.35 -12.48
CA VAL A 589 24.25 -2.51 -11.35
C VAL A 589 25.25 -1.46 -11.81
N ALA A 590 26.47 -1.86 -12.16
CA ALA A 590 27.55 -0.94 -12.54
C ALA A 590 27.21 -0.09 -13.77
N GLN A 591 26.48 -0.64 -14.73
CA GLN A 591 26.03 0.06 -15.92
C GLN A 591 25.02 1.15 -15.57
N THR A 592 24.12 0.89 -14.65
CA THR A 592 23.09 1.83 -14.19
C THR A 592 23.71 3.04 -13.52
N PHE A 593 24.64 2.85 -12.60
CA PHE A 593 25.36 3.98 -11.99
C PHE A 593 26.21 4.75 -13.02
N THR A 594 26.69 4.09 -14.08
CA THR A 594 27.35 4.77 -15.20
C THR A 594 26.37 5.70 -15.93
N VAL A 595 25.14 5.25 -16.16
CA VAL A 595 24.07 6.08 -16.76
C VAL A 595 23.75 7.26 -15.87
N TYR A 596 23.58 7.05 -14.57
CA TYR A 596 23.32 8.15 -13.61
C TYR A 596 24.42 9.24 -13.70
N ASN A 597 25.66 8.82 -13.73
CA ASN A 597 26.82 9.75 -13.83
C ASN A 597 26.84 10.59 -15.12
N TYR A 598 26.13 10.16 -16.16
CA TYR A 598 26.02 10.93 -17.41
C TYR A 598 24.88 11.94 -17.41
N VAL A 599 23.92 11.87 -16.48
CA VAL A 599 22.75 12.76 -16.44
C VAL A 599 23.13 14.24 -16.51
N PRO A 600 24.06 14.78 -15.67
CA PRO A 600 24.40 16.21 -15.72
C PRO A 600 24.90 16.68 -17.09
N MET A 601 25.64 15.84 -17.80
CA MET A 601 26.15 16.12 -19.14
C MET A 601 25.06 16.04 -20.21
N LEU A 602 24.15 15.03 -20.08
CA LEU A 602 23.08 14.81 -21.05
C LEU A 602 22.00 15.89 -21.00
N LEU A 603 21.85 16.62 -19.88
CA LEU A 603 20.92 17.75 -19.79
C LEU A 603 21.16 18.83 -20.87
N GLN A 604 22.42 19.07 -21.25
CA GLN A 604 22.71 20.01 -22.33
C GLN A 604 22.15 19.52 -23.67
N GLN A 605 22.28 18.23 -23.97
CA GLN A 605 21.75 17.64 -25.19
C GLN A 605 20.22 17.68 -25.15
N LEU A 606 19.61 17.35 -24.00
CA LEU A 606 18.18 17.41 -23.80
C LEU A 606 17.62 18.80 -24.05
N GLN A 607 18.21 19.84 -23.43
CA GLN A 607 17.81 21.24 -23.65
C GLN A 607 17.89 21.66 -25.13
N MET A 608 18.93 21.21 -25.85
CA MET A 608 19.10 21.57 -27.27
C MET A 608 18.08 20.87 -28.18
N SER A 609 17.55 19.73 -27.81
CA SER A 609 16.60 18.96 -28.60
C SER A 609 15.13 19.22 -28.24
N LEU A 610 14.87 19.92 -27.12
CA LEU A 610 13.55 20.16 -26.57
C LEU A 610 13.03 21.53 -27.00
N ASP A 611 11.77 21.59 -27.41
CA ASP A 611 11.04 22.85 -27.55
C ASP A 611 10.14 23.10 -26.34
N GLN A 612 9.60 24.30 -26.23
CA GLN A 612 8.76 24.68 -25.09
C GLN A 612 7.43 23.91 -25.10
N GLU A 613 6.89 23.55 -26.25
CA GLU A 613 5.64 22.82 -26.38
C GLU A 613 5.77 21.42 -25.76
N THR A 614 6.89 20.75 -26.00
CA THR A 614 7.19 19.45 -25.37
C THR A 614 7.40 19.60 -23.87
N LEU A 615 8.10 20.63 -23.40
CA LEU A 615 8.26 20.90 -21.97
C LEU A 615 6.91 21.23 -21.30
N ASP A 616 6.05 21.96 -21.98
CA ASP A 616 4.70 22.27 -21.49
C ASP A 616 3.88 20.99 -21.25
N GLY A 617 4.11 19.92 -22.02
CA GLY A 617 3.55 18.59 -21.77
C GLY A 617 3.96 18.02 -20.41
N TYR A 618 5.24 18.13 -20.03
CA TYR A 618 5.72 17.72 -18.71
C TYR A 618 5.19 18.59 -17.58
N ILE A 619 5.07 19.90 -17.82
CA ILE A 619 4.43 20.81 -16.85
C ILE A 619 2.97 20.43 -16.63
N LEU A 620 2.21 20.13 -17.70
CA LEU A 620 0.81 19.70 -17.61
C LEU A 620 0.66 18.39 -16.87
N SER A 621 1.52 17.42 -17.14
CA SER A 621 1.53 16.12 -16.43
C SER A 621 1.83 16.30 -14.95
N SER A 622 2.88 17.07 -14.62
CA SER A 622 3.27 17.35 -13.23
C SER A 622 2.24 18.18 -12.49
N TYR A 623 1.52 19.07 -13.19
CA TYR A 623 0.44 19.85 -12.57
C TYR A 623 -0.65 18.96 -11.97
N SER A 624 -0.86 17.75 -12.49
CA SER A 624 -1.84 16.81 -11.96
C SER A 624 -1.63 16.50 -10.47
N TYR A 625 -0.39 16.54 -9.96
CA TYR A 625 -0.08 16.37 -8.54
C TYR A 625 -0.66 17.47 -7.64
N TYR A 626 -0.87 18.67 -8.20
CA TYR A 626 -1.46 19.80 -7.48
C TYR A 626 -2.97 19.90 -7.67
N ALA A 627 -3.44 19.50 -8.87
CA ALA A 627 -4.83 19.63 -9.31
C ALA A 627 -5.68 18.41 -9.04
N LEU A 628 -5.08 17.29 -8.60
CA LEU A 628 -5.87 16.11 -8.25
C LEU A 628 -6.98 16.56 -7.31
N SER A 629 -8.20 16.45 -7.78
CA SER A 629 -9.37 16.48 -6.94
C SER A 629 -9.35 15.22 -6.09
N SER A 630 -8.49 15.19 -5.08
CA SER A 630 -8.74 14.32 -3.94
C SER A 630 -10.15 14.64 -3.48
N GLY A 631 -10.91 13.65 -3.03
CA GLY A 631 -12.20 13.88 -2.42
C GLY A 631 -12.12 14.92 -1.30
N GLU A 632 -13.26 15.44 -0.89
CA GLU A 632 -13.37 16.45 0.16
C GLU A 632 -12.63 16.05 1.44
N LEU A 633 -12.87 14.83 1.94
CA LEU A 633 -12.24 14.34 3.16
C LEU A 633 -10.75 14.08 2.98
N THR A 634 -10.33 13.55 1.83
CA THR A 634 -8.90 13.28 1.54
C THR A 634 -8.12 14.60 1.45
N GLY A 635 -8.67 15.61 0.77
CA GLY A 635 -8.06 16.93 0.68
C GLY A 635 -8.01 17.63 2.03
N ALA A 636 -9.07 17.54 2.82
CA ALA A 636 -9.10 18.09 4.17
C ALA A 636 -8.12 17.38 5.13
N LEU A 637 -7.97 16.05 5.01
CA LEU A 637 -6.98 15.28 5.77
C LEU A 637 -5.55 15.71 5.44
N SER A 638 -5.27 16.08 4.18
CA SER A 638 -3.93 16.59 3.82
C SER A 638 -3.63 17.91 4.51
N VAL A 639 -4.63 18.80 4.65
CA VAL A 639 -4.49 20.04 5.44
C VAL A 639 -4.21 19.75 6.91
N ILE A 640 -4.91 18.77 7.51
CA ILE A 640 -4.62 18.35 8.90
C ILE A 640 -3.16 17.90 9.02
N THR A 641 -2.70 17.09 8.06
CA THR A 641 -1.33 16.56 8.07
C THR A 641 -0.30 17.67 7.90
N ASP A 642 -0.49 18.59 6.96
CA ASP A 642 0.38 19.75 6.75
C ASP A 642 0.48 20.59 8.05
N VAL A 643 -0.66 20.95 8.65
CA VAL A 643 -0.70 21.75 9.89
C VAL A 643 -0.05 21.00 11.07
N VAL A 644 -0.23 19.68 11.18
CA VAL A 644 0.41 18.85 12.22
C VAL A 644 1.92 18.86 12.07
N ASN A 645 2.42 18.76 10.84
CA ASN A 645 3.85 18.78 10.53
C ASN A 645 4.48 20.19 10.68
N GLY A 646 3.66 21.22 10.83
CA GLY A 646 4.12 22.61 10.87
C GLY A 646 4.33 23.22 9.48
N ASP A 647 3.78 22.60 8.46
CA ASP A 647 3.87 23.04 7.08
C ASP A 647 2.77 24.06 6.75
N ASP A 648 3.06 24.95 5.80
CA ASP A 648 2.06 25.87 5.26
C ASP A 648 1.15 25.13 4.26
N PRO A 649 -0.15 24.94 4.54
CA PRO A 649 -1.06 24.28 3.60
C PRO A 649 -1.16 24.98 2.23
N PHE A 650 -0.74 26.25 2.15
CA PHE A 650 -0.77 27.03 0.92
C PHE A 650 0.54 26.97 0.10
N ARG A 651 1.59 26.34 0.60
CA ARG A 651 2.88 26.22 -0.10
C ARG A 651 2.74 25.56 -1.50
N ARG A 652 1.78 24.64 -1.64
CA ARG A 652 1.49 23.98 -2.93
C ARG A 652 1.11 24.97 -4.03
N LEU A 653 0.45 26.08 -3.67
CA LEU A 653 0.13 27.16 -4.61
C LEU A 653 1.39 27.83 -5.14
N GLN A 654 2.40 28.07 -4.28
CA GLN A 654 3.69 28.60 -4.71
C GLN A 654 4.38 27.65 -5.67
N TRP A 655 4.48 26.37 -5.34
CA TRP A 655 5.11 25.36 -6.20
C TRP A 655 4.41 25.21 -7.55
N MET A 656 3.08 25.24 -7.56
CA MET A 656 2.32 25.26 -8.80
C MET A 656 2.67 26.47 -9.68
N HIS A 657 2.83 27.66 -9.11
CA HIS A 657 3.24 28.85 -9.85
C HIS A 657 4.68 28.73 -10.36
N GLU A 658 5.60 28.16 -9.59
CA GLU A 658 6.97 27.88 -10.01
C GLU A 658 7.01 26.88 -11.17
N LEU A 659 6.21 25.80 -11.09
CA LEU A 659 6.03 24.82 -12.17
C LEU A 659 5.55 25.47 -13.47
N LYS A 660 4.53 26.33 -13.40
CA LYS A 660 3.98 27.04 -14.58
C LYS A 660 5.00 27.99 -15.23
N GLN A 661 5.97 28.48 -14.50
CA GLN A 661 6.98 29.41 -15.00
C GLN A 661 8.22 28.71 -15.58
N PHE A 662 8.33 27.39 -15.43
CA PHE A 662 9.49 26.63 -15.90
C PHE A 662 9.66 26.69 -17.42
N LYS A 663 10.89 26.98 -17.89
CA LYS A 663 11.22 27.15 -19.30
C LYS A 663 12.39 26.27 -19.71
N VAL A 664 12.48 25.99 -21.03
CA VAL A 664 13.58 25.19 -21.60
C VAL A 664 14.95 25.78 -21.24
N GLU A 665 15.08 27.11 -21.19
CA GLU A 665 16.33 27.78 -20.80
C GLU A 665 16.77 27.51 -19.34
N ASP A 666 15.85 27.11 -18.46
CA ASP A 666 16.13 26.86 -17.06
C ASP A 666 16.71 25.45 -16.81
N ILE A 667 16.58 24.51 -17.75
CA ILE A 667 17.01 23.12 -17.62
C ILE A 667 18.46 23.02 -17.15
N MET A 668 19.39 23.79 -17.72
CA MET A 668 20.80 23.74 -17.37
C MET A 668 21.11 24.26 -15.97
N ALA A 669 20.22 25.04 -15.36
CA ALA A 669 20.37 25.45 -13.95
C ALA A 669 20.34 24.26 -12.98
N PHE A 670 19.72 23.15 -13.38
CA PHE A 670 19.67 21.92 -12.59
C PHE A 670 20.93 21.05 -12.71
N ALA A 671 21.79 21.25 -13.71
CA ALA A 671 22.97 20.38 -13.89
C ALA A 671 23.92 20.34 -12.67
N PRO A 672 24.21 21.45 -11.96
CA PRO A 672 24.99 21.40 -10.72
C PRO A 672 24.30 20.59 -9.60
N MET A 673 22.98 20.63 -9.50
CA MET A 673 22.21 19.87 -8.52
C MET A 673 22.32 18.38 -8.79
N TYR A 674 22.12 17.92 -10.04
CA TYR A 674 22.33 16.52 -10.41
C TYR A 674 23.78 16.06 -10.17
N GLN A 675 24.77 16.91 -10.45
CA GLN A 675 26.16 16.59 -10.14
C GLN A 675 26.36 16.41 -8.64
N ALA A 676 25.78 17.30 -7.82
CA ALA A 676 25.89 17.22 -6.37
C ALA A 676 25.12 16.02 -5.78
N LEU A 677 23.97 15.64 -6.35
CA LEU A 677 23.26 14.41 -6.01
C LEU A 677 24.17 13.18 -6.15
N LEU A 678 24.94 13.12 -7.24
CA LEU A 678 25.82 11.98 -7.53
C LEU A 678 27.12 12.01 -6.70
N ASP A 679 27.65 13.21 -6.40
CA ASP A 679 28.91 13.38 -5.68
C ASP A 679 28.75 13.27 -4.15
N ASN A 680 27.63 13.73 -3.62
CA ASN A 680 27.39 13.89 -2.18
C ASN A 680 26.29 12.99 -1.63
N GLY A 681 25.50 12.37 -2.51
CA GLY A 681 24.36 11.57 -2.10
C GLY A 681 24.72 10.19 -1.56
N CYS A 682 23.73 9.60 -0.89
CA CYS A 682 23.76 8.22 -0.49
C CYS A 682 23.55 7.30 -1.69
N MET A 683 24.16 6.14 -1.65
CA MET A 683 24.07 5.13 -2.69
C MET A 683 23.61 3.81 -2.09
N SER A 684 22.61 3.16 -2.70
CA SER A 684 22.19 1.82 -2.29
C SER A 684 21.93 0.92 -3.48
N THR A 685 22.33 -0.36 -3.36
CA THR A 685 21.96 -1.41 -4.30
C THR A 685 21.31 -2.56 -3.55
N ALA A 686 20.11 -2.95 -3.93
CA ALA A 686 19.52 -4.22 -3.50
C ALA A 686 19.52 -5.20 -4.67
N GLY A 687 19.96 -6.44 -4.40
CA GLY A 687 20.07 -7.48 -5.41
C GLY A 687 20.77 -8.74 -4.87
N SER A 688 21.02 -9.72 -5.74
CA SER A 688 21.77 -10.90 -5.35
C SER A 688 23.21 -10.57 -4.94
N GLN A 689 23.83 -11.42 -4.11
CA GLN A 689 25.24 -11.26 -3.74
C GLN A 689 26.17 -11.18 -4.97
N SER A 690 25.84 -11.92 -6.03
CA SER A 690 26.60 -11.88 -7.29
C SER A 690 26.46 -10.55 -8.01
N ALA A 691 25.28 -9.93 -7.97
CA ALA A 691 25.04 -8.61 -8.55
C ALA A 691 25.81 -7.52 -7.80
N LEU A 692 25.79 -7.52 -6.48
CA LEU A 692 26.56 -6.59 -5.67
C LEU A 692 28.07 -6.69 -5.95
N ASN A 693 28.57 -7.90 -6.18
CA ASN A 693 29.98 -8.17 -6.50
C ASN A 693 30.41 -7.66 -7.88
N THR A 694 29.49 -7.19 -8.73
CA THR A 694 29.84 -6.53 -10.01
C THR A 694 30.43 -5.14 -9.82
N MET A 695 30.17 -4.54 -8.65
CA MET A 695 30.76 -3.26 -8.28
C MET A 695 32.21 -3.44 -7.77
N PRO A 696 33.06 -2.42 -7.91
CA PRO A 696 34.42 -2.46 -7.37
C PRO A 696 34.46 -2.83 -5.89
N ALA A 697 35.48 -3.54 -5.46
CA ALA A 697 35.66 -3.88 -4.06
C ALA A 697 35.76 -2.60 -3.19
N GLY A 698 34.99 -2.53 -2.12
CA GLY A 698 34.92 -1.37 -1.23
C GLY A 698 33.94 -0.28 -1.68
N THR A 699 33.11 -0.53 -2.71
CA THR A 699 32.01 0.38 -3.08
C THR A 699 31.00 0.51 -1.94
N TYR A 700 30.62 -0.60 -1.32
CA TYR A 700 29.70 -0.60 -0.20
C TYR A 700 30.45 -0.56 1.13
N GLU A 701 30.09 0.37 1.99
CA GLU A 701 30.61 0.49 3.36
C GLU A 701 29.98 -0.61 4.25
N ASN A 702 28.75 -0.98 3.96
CA ASN A 702 28.01 -2.02 4.65
C ASN A 702 27.21 -2.89 3.66
N ILE A 703 27.06 -4.16 4.00
CA ILE A 703 26.19 -5.12 3.29
C ILE A 703 25.28 -5.80 4.31
N ILE A 704 23.99 -5.59 4.15
CA ILE A 704 22.96 -6.18 5.03
C ILE A 704 22.18 -7.29 4.32
N LYS A 705 21.54 -8.12 5.11
CA LYS A 705 20.58 -9.15 4.66
C LYS A 705 19.32 -8.99 5.51
N PRO A 706 18.21 -8.61 4.89
CA PRO A 706 16.91 -8.63 5.55
C PRO A 706 16.48 -10.03 5.97
#